data_22a5ccd58eef62fbcb26dc9b4e0111af
#
_entry.id   22a5ccd58eef62fbcb26dc9b4e0111af
#
_cell.length_a   1.000
_cell.length_b   1.000
_cell.length_c   1.000
_cell.angle_alpha   90.00
_cell.angle_beta   90.00
_cell.angle_gamma   90.00
#
_symmetry.space_group_name_H-M   'P 1'
#
loop_
_entity.id
_entity.type
_entity.pdbx_description
1 polymer ?
#
loop_
_entity_poly.entity_id
_entity_poly.type
_entity_poly.pdbx_seq_one_letter_code
_entity_poly.pdbx_strand_id
1 'polypeptide(L)'
;MRKISAILVAALVAISPLKADEGMWLLPLLEKMNIKTMQEMGCKLSAEDIYSVNHSSIKDAVVHFGGGCTAEVISPNGLIVTNHHCGYGAIQQLSSVEHNYLEDGYWAMNLEEELPAKGLTVTFLESFTDVTKAIEKGVKKAKNAQERDSLYQVTVKKLTDKVEKGNKYVTARVYSMYSGNAYYLVVSKTFKDIRFVGAPPSSIGKFGADTDNWVWPRHTCDFSMFRIYADKDNNPAEYSEDNVPYQAKRHLTISLKGVEPNDFTMIIGYPGRTNRYMTQSEVEEQIMKNEIAIHARGVRQDVLMEDMLADPKIKIQYASKYSGSSNGWKKYIGMNETFEKLNVPERRAQQEAEFTEWYKESKKRTARYENTLAKIDGVVEDRADLLYDYTYIAETVSRIELVSVALSAARSGRSLEQFYKNYSLSTDIKVAKAMIKILKEKVAADALPSFVKEVDEKFGGDVDAYVDNLYATSKFTTLEGAQAAIKDGSVEEDPAYKIGESISASILPYVNCLSENRERFNEGKKEYTKALLEMKDGAAIYPDANSTMRLTYGQVLPYSPKDAVVYNYYTTLEGVMEKEDPNNWEFVVPEKLKELYAEKDYGQYAMPNGEMPACFITNGDITGGNSGSPVLNDKGELIGLAFDGNWEAMSGDIIFEPSLQRCINVDIRYVLFIVDKFGGAGYLLDEMTIVR
;
A
#
# COMPACT_ATOMS: atom_id res chain seq x y z
N MET A 1 0.43 -65.09 -39.45
CA MET A 1 1.14 -64.24 -38.51
C MET A 1 0.69 -62.80 -38.79
N ARG A 2 -0.28 -62.32 -38.05
CA ARG A 2 -0.82 -60.93 -38.18
C ARG A 2 -0.01 -60.00 -37.30
N LYS A 3 0.62 -59.01 -37.90
CA LYS A 3 1.27 -57.89 -37.13
C LYS A 3 0.17 -56.93 -36.69
N ILE A 4 -0.02 -56.80 -35.40
CA ILE A 4 -0.83 -55.78 -34.77
C ILE A 4 0.11 -54.56 -34.53
N SER A 5 -0.06 -53.52 -35.32
CA SER A 5 0.60 -52.25 -35.08
C SER A 5 -0.21 -51.47 -34.04
N ALA A 6 0.32 -51.30 -32.86
CA ALA A 6 -0.23 -50.41 -31.82
C ALA A 6 0.11 -48.97 -32.19
N ILE A 7 -0.87 -48.19 -32.57
CA ILE A 7 -0.74 -46.72 -32.73
C ILE A 7 -0.90 -46.10 -31.33
N LEU A 8 0.22 -45.69 -30.75
CA LEU A 8 0.21 -44.82 -29.57
C LEU A 8 -0.16 -43.39 -30.04
N VAL A 9 -1.40 -43.01 -29.83
CA VAL A 9 -1.80 -41.59 -29.96
C VAL A 9 -1.34 -40.89 -28.66
N ALA A 10 -0.18 -40.27 -28.71
CA ALA A 10 0.24 -39.32 -27.70
C ALA A 10 -0.62 -38.05 -27.87
N ALA A 11 -1.64 -37.91 -27.04
CA ALA A 11 -2.32 -36.61 -26.90
C ALA A 11 -1.33 -35.64 -26.25
N LEU A 12 -0.62 -34.87 -27.09
CA LEU A 12 0.00 -33.62 -26.64
C LEU A 12 -1.13 -32.70 -26.24
N VAL A 13 -1.45 -32.69 -24.95
CA VAL A 13 -2.16 -31.54 -24.36
C VAL A 13 -1.18 -30.38 -24.46
N ALA A 14 -1.37 -29.52 -25.44
CA ALA A 14 -0.71 -28.24 -25.48
C ALA A 14 -1.17 -27.46 -24.24
N ILE A 15 -0.37 -27.54 -23.19
CA ILE A 15 -0.47 -26.64 -22.06
C ILE A 15 -0.04 -25.28 -22.63
N SER A 16 -1.00 -24.52 -23.17
CA SER A 16 -0.79 -23.09 -23.35
C SER A 16 -0.42 -22.55 -21.99
N PRO A 17 0.70 -21.85 -21.81
CA PRO A 17 0.97 -21.18 -20.56
C PRO A 17 -0.20 -20.24 -20.31
N LEU A 18 -1.03 -20.54 -19.32
CA LEU A 18 -2.07 -19.65 -18.83
C LEU A 18 -1.35 -18.40 -18.33
N LYS A 19 -1.36 -17.36 -19.16
CA LYS A 19 -0.76 -16.07 -18.82
C LYS A 19 -1.72 -15.42 -17.83
N ALA A 20 -1.21 -15.17 -16.59
CA ALA A 20 -1.83 -14.13 -15.78
C ALA A 20 -1.90 -12.87 -16.63
N ASP A 21 -3.05 -12.24 -16.67
CA ASP A 21 -3.15 -10.93 -17.30
C ASP A 21 -2.51 -9.89 -16.37
N GLU A 22 -1.36 -9.41 -16.76
CA GLU A 22 -0.70 -8.29 -16.11
C GLU A 22 -1.67 -7.10 -16.07
N GLY A 23 -1.86 -6.50 -14.91
CA GLY A 23 -2.54 -5.22 -14.80
C GLY A 23 -3.53 -5.09 -13.65
N MET A 24 -3.69 -3.82 -13.24
CA MET A 24 -4.68 -3.34 -12.27
C MET A 24 -5.73 -2.55 -13.04
N TRP A 25 -6.79 -3.25 -13.44
CA TRP A 25 -7.75 -2.83 -14.45
C TRP A 25 -8.77 -1.83 -13.94
N LEU A 26 -9.18 -0.90 -14.81
CA LEU A 26 -10.24 0.06 -14.52
C LEU A 26 -11.61 -0.62 -14.60
N LEU A 27 -12.37 -0.60 -13.50
CA LEU A 27 -13.68 -1.23 -13.40
C LEU A 27 -14.67 -0.83 -14.52
N PRO A 28 -14.79 0.45 -14.94
CA PRO A 28 -15.70 0.84 -16.02
C PRO A 28 -15.34 0.27 -17.40
N LEU A 29 -14.15 -0.30 -17.55
CA LEU A 29 -13.68 -0.85 -18.83
C LEU A 29 -13.73 -2.38 -18.89
N LEU A 30 -14.13 -3.07 -17.82
CA LEU A 30 -14.10 -4.54 -17.72
C LEU A 30 -14.89 -5.21 -18.86
N GLU A 31 -16.09 -4.74 -19.17
CA GLU A 31 -16.93 -5.29 -20.26
C GLU A 31 -16.19 -5.27 -21.61
N LYS A 32 -15.44 -4.20 -21.85
CA LYS A 32 -14.72 -4.03 -23.13
C LYS A 32 -13.39 -4.76 -23.17
N MET A 33 -12.68 -4.86 -22.04
CA MET A 33 -11.26 -5.23 -22.01
C MET A 33 -11.01 -6.63 -21.46
N ASN A 34 -11.70 -7.05 -20.41
CA ASN A 34 -11.25 -8.18 -19.60
C ASN A 34 -12.29 -9.27 -19.38
N ILE A 35 -13.59 -8.94 -19.33
CA ILE A 35 -14.61 -9.89 -18.85
C ILE A 35 -14.61 -11.21 -19.65
N LYS A 36 -14.36 -11.15 -20.93
CA LYS A 36 -14.28 -12.35 -21.76
C LYS A 36 -13.13 -13.27 -21.35
N THR A 37 -11.93 -12.70 -21.16
CA THR A 37 -10.75 -13.44 -20.69
C THR A 37 -11.00 -14.02 -19.30
N MET A 38 -11.59 -13.24 -18.38
CA MET A 38 -11.94 -13.70 -17.05
C MET A 38 -12.91 -14.88 -17.11
N GLN A 39 -13.92 -14.84 -17.98
CA GLN A 39 -14.88 -15.93 -18.17
C GLN A 39 -14.23 -17.17 -18.81
N GLU A 40 -13.31 -17.01 -19.75
CA GLU A 40 -12.49 -18.09 -20.30
C GLU A 40 -11.62 -18.76 -19.23
N MET A 41 -11.19 -18.03 -18.19
CA MET A 41 -10.47 -18.53 -17.02
C MET A 41 -11.39 -19.12 -15.93
N GLY A 42 -12.70 -19.09 -16.10
CA GLY A 42 -13.68 -19.68 -15.19
C GLY A 42 -14.60 -18.73 -14.44
N CYS A 43 -14.41 -17.41 -14.53
CA CYS A 43 -15.30 -16.43 -13.89
C CYS A 43 -16.75 -16.59 -14.37
N LYS A 44 -17.72 -16.62 -13.44
CA LYS A 44 -19.14 -16.78 -13.72
C LYS A 44 -19.92 -15.47 -13.68
N LEU A 45 -19.24 -14.38 -13.39
CA LEU A 45 -19.84 -13.06 -13.24
C LEU A 45 -19.87 -12.31 -14.58
N SER A 46 -20.83 -11.39 -14.68
CA SER A 46 -20.81 -10.33 -15.69
C SER A 46 -20.02 -9.11 -15.18
N ALA A 47 -19.66 -8.21 -16.09
CA ALA A 47 -19.03 -6.94 -15.70
C ALA A 47 -19.92 -6.10 -14.79
N GLU A 48 -21.26 -6.16 -14.97
CA GLU A 48 -22.24 -5.45 -14.14
C GLU A 48 -22.38 -6.03 -12.73
N ASP A 49 -22.17 -7.33 -12.53
CA ASP A 49 -22.11 -7.94 -11.20
C ASP A 49 -20.93 -7.40 -10.39
N ILE A 50 -19.83 -7.08 -11.08
CA ILE A 50 -18.60 -6.56 -10.48
C ILE A 50 -18.70 -5.04 -10.26
N TYR A 51 -19.10 -4.31 -11.30
CA TYR A 51 -19.22 -2.86 -11.28
C TYR A 51 -20.48 -2.36 -11.96
N SER A 52 -21.38 -1.76 -11.21
CA SER A 52 -22.55 -1.05 -11.71
C SER A 52 -22.76 0.25 -10.95
N VAL A 53 -23.27 1.27 -11.65
CA VAL A 53 -23.76 2.52 -11.05
C VAL A 53 -25.30 2.53 -10.93
N ASN A 54 -25.96 1.58 -11.59
CA ASN A 54 -27.41 1.51 -11.69
C ASN A 54 -28.04 0.58 -10.63
N HIS A 55 -27.27 -0.43 -10.19
CA HIS A 55 -27.71 -1.38 -9.17
C HIS A 55 -26.54 -1.78 -8.26
N SER A 56 -26.84 -2.54 -7.21
CA SER A 56 -25.82 -3.02 -6.28
C SER A 56 -24.91 -4.04 -6.96
N SER A 57 -23.60 -3.85 -6.83
CA SER A 57 -22.55 -4.71 -7.39
C SER A 57 -21.44 -4.96 -6.37
N ILE A 58 -20.49 -5.83 -6.67
CA ILE A 58 -19.39 -6.19 -5.75
C ILE A 58 -18.62 -4.94 -5.26
N LYS A 59 -18.45 -3.91 -6.12
CA LYS A 59 -17.79 -2.66 -5.72
C LYS A 59 -18.40 -1.99 -4.48
N ASP A 60 -19.70 -2.19 -4.23
CA ASP A 60 -20.40 -1.58 -3.10
C ASP A 60 -20.08 -2.26 -1.75
N ALA A 61 -19.36 -3.39 -1.77
CA ALA A 61 -18.85 -4.07 -0.59
C ALA A 61 -17.35 -3.85 -0.38
N VAL A 62 -16.64 -3.16 -1.28
CA VAL A 62 -15.20 -2.93 -1.17
C VAL A 62 -14.93 -1.45 -0.88
N VAL A 63 -14.11 -1.18 0.12
CA VAL A 63 -13.88 0.18 0.63
C VAL A 63 -12.40 0.53 0.74
N HIS A 64 -12.08 1.81 0.58
CA HIS A 64 -10.76 2.34 0.88
C HIS A 64 -10.67 2.60 2.39
N PHE A 65 -9.75 1.91 3.05
CA PHE A 65 -9.59 1.90 4.49
C PHE A 65 -8.40 2.77 4.92
N GLY A 66 -8.66 3.75 5.78
CA GLY A 66 -7.63 4.63 6.34
C GLY A 66 -6.81 5.42 5.31
N GLY A 67 -7.22 5.45 4.04
CA GLY A 67 -6.51 6.13 2.95
C GLY A 67 -5.25 5.41 2.43
N GLY A 68 -4.95 4.20 2.90
CA GLY A 68 -3.76 3.45 2.51
C GLY A 68 -3.94 1.95 2.30
N CYS A 69 -5.09 1.41 2.69
CA CYS A 69 -5.44 -0.01 2.57
C CYS A 69 -6.83 -0.19 1.95
N THR A 70 -7.23 -1.44 1.78
CA THR A 70 -8.55 -1.86 1.37
C THR A 70 -9.22 -2.63 2.50
N ALA A 71 -10.53 -2.63 2.56
CA ALA A 71 -11.34 -3.49 3.41
C ALA A 71 -12.60 -3.90 2.67
N GLU A 72 -13.32 -4.91 3.15
CA GLU A 72 -14.60 -5.33 2.63
C GLU A 72 -15.67 -5.46 3.69
N VAL A 73 -16.89 -5.16 3.29
CA VAL A 73 -18.08 -5.33 4.11
C VAL A 73 -18.51 -6.78 4.06
N ILE A 74 -18.57 -7.44 5.22
CA ILE A 74 -18.88 -8.86 5.38
C ILE A 74 -20.21 -9.15 6.10
N SER A 75 -20.92 -8.08 6.55
CA SER A 75 -22.26 -8.23 7.12
C SER A 75 -23.21 -7.12 6.67
N PRO A 76 -24.54 -7.32 6.76
CA PRO A 76 -25.51 -6.27 6.50
C PRO A 76 -25.42 -5.10 7.48
N ASN A 77 -24.79 -5.29 8.64
CA ASN A 77 -24.69 -4.31 9.74
C ASN A 77 -23.32 -3.59 9.75
N GLY A 78 -22.69 -3.43 8.60
CA GLY A 78 -21.49 -2.62 8.43
C GLY A 78 -20.21 -3.20 9.05
N LEU A 79 -20.19 -4.49 9.43
CA LEU A 79 -18.96 -5.17 9.83
C LEU A 79 -18.02 -5.27 8.64
N ILE A 80 -16.79 -4.83 8.82
CA ILE A 80 -15.74 -4.89 7.80
C ILE A 80 -14.54 -5.68 8.30
N VAL A 81 -13.84 -6.32 7.37
CA VAL A 81 -12.56 -6.99 7.63
C VAL A 81 -11.48 -6.38 6.75
N THR A 82 -10.28 -6.29 7.29
CA THR A 82 -9.05 -5.85 6.60
C THR A 82 -7.86 -6.57 7.23
N ASN A 83 -6.65 -6.25 6.79
CA ASN A 83 -5.46 -6.84 7.41
C ASN A 83 -5.19 -6.30 8.82
N HIS A 84 -4.48 -7.09 9.63
CA HIS A 84 -3.97 -6.69 10.94
C HIS A 84 -3.03 -5.50 10.81
N HIS A 85 -2.10 -5.54 9.87
CA HIS A 85 -1.16 -4.44 9.64
C HIS A 85 -1.85 -3.16 9.15
N CYS A 86 -3.00 -3.23 8.48
CA CYS A 86 -3.81 -2.07 8.10
C CYS A 86 -4.48 -1.41 9.32
N GLY A 87 -4.96 -2.23 10.27
CA GLY A 87 -5.53 -1.77 11.53
C GLY A 87 -4.50 -1.38 12.59
N TYR A 88 -3.23 -1.73 12.39
CA TYR A 88 -2.17 -1.67 13.40
C TYR A 88 -2.03 -0.30 14.07
N GLY A 89 -2.06 0.78 13.30
CA GLY A 89 -1.98 2.14 13.83
C GLY A 89 -3.19 2.54 14.68
N ALA A 90 -4.39 2.10 14.32
CA ALA A 90 -5.62 2.35 15.10
C ALA A 90 -5.61 1.52 16.39
N ILE A 91 -5.22 0.24 16.34
CA ILE A 91 -5.10 -0.63 17.51
C ILE A 91 -4.03 -0.09 18.47
N GLN A 92 -2.88 0.37 17.94
CA GLN A 92 -1.84 1.01 18.75
C GLN A 92 -2.36 2.24 19.52
N GLN A 93 -3.17 3.08 18.86
CA GLN A 93 -3.74 4.27 19.49
C GLN A 93 -4.69 3.93 20.64
N LEU A 94 -5.38 2.79 20.56
CA LEU A 94 -6.27 2.28 21.60
C LEU A 94 -5.51 1.57 22.71
N SER A 95 -4.27 1.12 22.46
CA SER A 95 -3.45 0.37 23.41
C SER A 95 -2.77 1.27 24.46
N SER A 96 -2.52 0.68 25.64
CA SER A 96 -1.66 1.20 26.70
C SER A 96 -0.82 0.06 27.27
N VAL A 97 0.01 0.32 28.26
CA VAL A 97 0.78 -0.74 28.95
C VAL A 97 -0.15 -1.68 29.73
N GLU A 98 -1.26 -1.15 30.30
CA GLU A 98 -2.25 -1.92 31.05
C GLU A 98 -3.23 -2.69 30.15
N HIS A 99 -3.44 -2.21 28.92
CA HIS A 99 -4.34 -2.77 27.92
C HIS A 99 -3.65 -2.80 26.57
N ASN A 100 -2.79 -3.78 26.37
CA ASN A 100 -1.99 -3.88 25.14
C ASN A 100 -2.69 -4.71 24.07
N TYR A 101 -3.68 -4.12 23.40
CA TYR A 101 -4.47 -4.80 22.37
C TYR A 101 -3.65 -5.29 21.17
N LEU A 102 -2.42 -4.78 20.96
CA LEU A 102 -1.51 -5.33 19.94
C LEU A 102 -0.93 -6.69 20.37
N GLU A 103 -0.50 -6.82 21.64
CA GLU A 103 0.12 -8.05 22.13
C GLU A 103 -0.92 -9.09 22.60
N ASP A 104 -2.01 -8.64 23.20
CA ASP A 104 -3.01 -9.51 23.81
C ASP A 104 -4.15 -9.86 22.88
N GLY A 105 -4.33 -9.08 21.79
CA GLY A 105 -5.54 -9.08 20.99
C GLY A 105 -6.72 -8.41 21.69
N TYR A 106 -7.84 -8.31 20.98
CA TYR A 106 -9.08 -7.76 21.51
C TYR A 106 -10.29 -8.31 20.75
N TRP A 107 -11.37 -8.56 21.47
CA TRP A 107 -12.66 -8.95 20.89
C TRP A 107 -13.79 -8.26 21.67
N ALA A 108 -14.51 -7.36 21.00
CA ALA A 108 -15.76 -6.81 21.54
C ALA A 108 -16.82 -7.91 21.54
N MET A 109 -17.48 -8.16 22.67
CA MET A 109 -18.51 -9.20 22.77
C MET A 109 -19.92 -8.68 22.53
N ASN A 110 -20.06 -7.38 22.34
CA ASN A 110 -21.30 -6.67 21.99
C ASN A 110 -20.96 -5.31 21.39
N LEU A 111 -21.97 -4.58 20.88
CA LEU A 111 -21.76 -3.28 20.22
C LEU A 111 -21.24 -2.19 21.17
N GLU A 112 -21.56 -2.27 22.47
CA GLU A 112 -21.13 -1.30 23.48
C GLU A 112 -19.62 -1.41 23.77
N GLU A 113 -19.02 -2.57 23.52
CA GLU A 113 -17.58 -2.81 23.69
C GLU A 113 -16.77 -2.43 22.42
N GLU A 114 -17.41 -2.11 21.30
CA GLU A 114 -16.70 -1.67 20.10
C GLU A 114 -16.03 -0.30 20.32
N LEU A 115 -14.72 -0.23 20.12
CA LEU A 115 -13.90 0.92 20.52
C LEU A 115 -13.77 1.96 19.39
N PRO A 116 -14.10 3.26 19.61
CA PRO A 116 -13.99 4.29 18.58
C PRO A 116 -12.55 4.49 18.08
N ALA A 117 -12.29 4.21 16.81
CA ALA A 117 -11.00 4.40 16.14
C ALA A 117 -10.90 5.84 15.60
N LYS A 118 -10.55 6.79 16.45
CA LYS A 118 -10.52 8.22 16.12
C LYS A 118 -9.59 8.53 14.94
N GLY A 119 -10.11 9.27 13.97
CA GLY A 119 -9.37 9.67 12.77
C GLY A 119 -9.32 8.62 11.67
N LEU A 120 -9.77 7.39 11.93
CA LEU A 120 -9.93 6.37 10.90
C LEU A 120 -11.13 6.69 10.02
N THR A 121 -11.00 6.48 8.71
CA THR A 121 -12.06 6.72 7.74
C THR A 121 -12.23 5.53 6.81
N VAL A 122 -13.45 5.33 6.33
CA VAL A 122 -13.79 4.31 5.34
C VAL A 122 -14.52 4.98 4.18
N THR A 123 -14.04 4.75 2.96
CA THR A 123 -14.55 5.45 1.77
C THR A 123 -15.07 4.46 0.72
N PHE A 124 -16.34 4.60 0.35
CA PHE A 124 -17.00 3.85 -0.72
C PHE A 124 -16.87 4.56 -2.06
N LEU A 125 -16.69 3.78 -3.13
CA LEU A 125 -16.79 4.26 -4.51
C LEU A 125 -18.27 4.33 -4.93
N GLU A 126 -18.75 5.54 -5.25
CA GLU A 126 -20.11 5.73 -5.79
C GLU A 126 -20.12 5.60 -7.32
N SER A 127 -19.23 6.31 -8.02
CA SER A 127 -19.12 6.22 -9.48
C SER A 127 -17.72 6.56 -10.01
N PHE A 128 -17.45 6.04 -11.21
CA PHE A 128 -16.18 6.21 -11.93
C PHE A 128 -16.52 6.51 -13.40
N THR A 129 -16.32 7.76 -13.85
CA THR A 129 -16.82 8.25 -15.14
C THR A 129 -15.71 8.85 -15.98
N ASP A 130 -15.56 8.45 -17.25
CA ASP A 130 -14.64 9.07 -18.19
C ASP A 130 -15.07 10.50 -18.52
N VAL A 131 -14.18 11.46 -18.22
CA VAL A 131 -14.36 12.89 -18.48
C VAL A 131 -13.29 13.46 -19.40
N THR A 132 -12.53 12.61 -20.09
CA THR A 132 -11.42 12.98 -20.96
C THR A 132 -11.82 14.05 -21.98
N LYS A 133 -12.93 13.83 -22.71
CA LYS A 133 -13.44 14.80 -23.69
C LYS A 133 -13.82 16.14 -23.09
N ALA A 134 -14.34 16.14 -21.85
CA ALA A 134 -14.71 17.38 -21.17
C ALA A 134 -13.47 18.18 -20.76
N ILE A 135 -12.43 17.49 -20.25
CA ILE A 135 -11.14 18.12 -19.91
C ILE A 135 -10.45 18.65 -21.17
N GLU A 136 -10.31 17.84 -22.23
CA GLU A 136 -9.71 18.27 -23.49
C GLU A 136 -10.39 19.51 -24.08
N LYS A 137 -11.73 19.52 -24.08
CA LYS A 137 -12.49 20.68 -24.53
C LYS A 137 -12.26 21.90 -23.66
N GLY A 138 -12.16 21.71 -22.34
CA GLY A 138 -11.91 22.77 -21.37
C GLY A 138 -10.58 23.49 -21.59
N VAL A 139 -9.51 22.71 -21.87
CA VAL A 139 -8.15 23.25 -22.04
C VAL A 139 -7.81 23.64 -23.48
N LYS A 140 -8.70 23.40 -24.44
CA LYS A 140 -8.41 23.57 -25.89
C LYS A 140 -7.94 24.98 -26.27
N LYS A 141 -8.35 26.03 -25.53
CA LYS A 141 -8.06 27.42 -25.84
C LYS A 141 -6.77 27.94 -25.19
N ALA A 142 -6.09 27.11 -24.39
CA ALA A 142 -4.85 27.49 -23.74
C ALA A 142 -3.76 27.82 -24.79
N LYS A 143 -3.04 28.92 -24.55
CA LYS A 143 -1.94 29.39 -25.40
C LYS A 143 -0.58 28.99 -24.87
N ASN A 144 -0.49 28.63 -23.60
CA ASN A 144 0.72 28.17 -22.91
C ASN A 144 0.35 27.23 -21.75
N ALA A 145 1.36 26.64 -21.10
CA ALA A 145 1.19 25.70 -20.00
C ALA A 145 0.44 26.30 -18.81
N GLN A 146 0.78 27.50 -18.41
CA GLN A 146 0.15 28.17 -17.26
C GLN A 146 -1.35 28.41 -17.49
N GLU A 147 -1.72 28.85 -18.69
CA GLU A 147 -3.12 29.01 -19.09
C GLU A 147 -3.83 27.65 -19.18
N ARG A 148 -3.14 26.62 -19.64
CA ARG A 148 -3.65 25.24 -19.69
C ARG A 148 -3.94 24.72 -18.28
N ASP A 149 -3.01 24.88 -17.34
CA ASP A 149 -3.19 24.46 -15.95
C ASP A 149 -4.38 25.21 -15.30
N SER A 150 -4.48 26.53 -15.52
CA SER A 150 -5.59 27.32 -15.03
C SER A 150 -6.94 26.84 -15.58
N LEU A 151 -7.03 26.64 -16.91
CA LEU A 151 -8.26 26.14 -17.54
C LEU A 151 -8.58 24.70 -17.13
N TYR A 152 -7.57 23.87 -16.88
CA TYR A 152 -7.74 22.54 -16.31
C TYR A 152 -8.40 22.62 -14.92
N GLN A 153 -7.87 23.44 -14.01
CA GLN A 153 -8.45 23.59 -12.66
C GLN A 153 -9.88 24.12 -12.70
N VAL A 154 -10.17 25.11 -13.56
CA VAL A 154 -11.53 25.63 -13.76
C VAL A 154 -12.47 24.52 -14.26
N THR A 155 -12.01 23.69 -15.20
CA THR A 155 -12.81 22.60 -15.76
C THR A 155 -13.05 21.51 -14.72
N VAL A 156 -12.03 21.11 -13.98
CA VAL A 156 -12.12 20.15 -12.87
C VAL A 156 -13.13 20.65 -11.84
N LYS A 157 -12.97 21.88 -11.36
CA LYS A 157 -13.88 22.48 -10.38
C LYS A 157 -15.33 22.47 -10.86
N LYS A 158 -15.58 22.78 -12.14
CA LYS A 158 -16.93 22.75 -12.70
C LYS A 158 -17.53 21.33 -12.69
N LEU A 159 -16.71 20.30 -12.94
CA LEU A 159 -17.16 18.91 -12.94
C LEU A 159 -17.45 18.41 -11.53
N THR A 160 -16.59 18.72 -10.56
CA THR A 160 -16.73 18.29 -9.16
C THR A 160 -17.88 19.05 -8.47
N ASP A 161 -17.95 20.39 -8.61
CA ASP A 161 -19.05 21.20 -8.05
C ASP A 161 -20.43 20.75 -8.51
N LYS A 162 -20.55 20.26 -9.75
CA LYS A 162 -21.84 19.77 -10.27
C LYS A 162 -22.35 18.57 -9.50
N VAL A 163 -21.45 17.68 -9.05
CA VAL A 163 -21.77 16.49 -8.27
C VAL A 163 -22.02 16.84 -6.80
N GLU A 164 -21.07 17.55 -6.19
CA GLU A 164 -21.09 17.86 -4.75
C GLU A 164 -22.23 18.77 -4.31
N LYS A 165 -22.64 19.73 -5.17
CA LYS A 165 -23.81 20.58 -4.89
C LYS A 165 -25.14 19.80 -4.82
N GLY A 166 -25.20 18.64 -5.47
CA GLY A 166 -26.37 17.76 -5.45
C GLY A 166 -26.46 16.85 -4.23
N ASN A 167 -25.32 16.59 -3.56
CA ASN A 167 -25.26 15.69 -2.41
C ASN A 167 -24.07 16.03 -1.51
N LYS A 168 -24.36 16.54 -0.31
CA LYS A 168 -23.34 16.94 0.71
C LYS A 168 -22.52 15.78 1.29
N TYR A 169 -22.94 14.54 1.08
CA TYR A 169 -22.28 13.36 1.62
C TYR A 169 -21.26 12.74 0.66
N VAL A 170 -21.10 13.29 -0.53
CA VAL A 170 -20.14 12.80 -1.51
C VAL A 170 -19.03 13.82 -1.77
N THR A 171 -17.88 13.31 -2.16
CA THR A 171 -16.76 14.08 -2.70
C THR A 171 -16.46 13.61 -4.10
N ALA A 172 -16.02 14.53 -4.96
CA ALA A 172 -15.69 14.26 -6.34
C ALA A 172 -14.26 14.70 -6.66
N ARG A 173 -13.49 13.83 -7.34
CA ARG A 173 -12.13 14.13 -7.79
C ARG A 173 -11.90 13.68 -9.21
N VAL A 174 -11.10 14.44 -9.97
CA VAL A 174 -10.65 14.01 -11.30
C VAL A 174 -9.26 13.41 -11.18
N TYR A 175 -9.13 12.17 -11.63
CA TYR A 175 -7.86 11.45 -11.68
C TYR A 175 -7.34 11.39 -13.12
N SER A 176 -6.04 11.65 -13.27
CA SER A 176 -5.31 11.45 -14.52
C SER A 176 -4.87 10.01 -14.63
N MET A 177 -5.07 9.42 -15.81
CA MET A 177 -4.68 8.05 -16.16
C MET A 177 -3.77 8.07 -17.40
N TYR A 178 -2.95 7.01 -17.57
CA TYR A 178 -2.06 6.87 -18.71
C TYR A 178 -1.18 8.12 -18.93
N SER A 179 -0.56 8.62 -17.86
CA SER A 179 0.30 9.83 -17.89
C SER A 179 -0.40 11.07 -18.50
N GLY A 180 -1.70 11.25 -18.23
CA GLY A 180 -2.49 12.40 -18.74
C GLY A 180 -3.10 12.20 -20.12
N ASN A 181 -3.19 10.97 -20.61
CA ASN A 181 -3.90 10.63 -21.84
C ASN A 181 -5.39 10.34 -21.64
N ALA A 182 -5.83 10.11 -20.39
CA ALA A 182 -7.24 9.98 -20.03
C ALA A 182 -7.52 10.60 -18.65
N TYR A 183 -8.78 10.98 -18.41
CA TYR A 183 -9.22 11.59 -17.15
C TYR A 183 -10.53 10.97 -16.69
N TYR A 184 -10.62 10.64 -15.41
CA TYR A 184 -11.81 10.05 -14.82
C TYR A 184 -12.27 10.85 -13.61
N LEU A 185 -13.58 11.11 -13.55
CA LEU A 185 -14.24 11.67 -12.38
C LEU A 185 -14.66 10.53 -11.46
N VAL A 186 -14.09 10.50 -10.27
CA VAL A 186 -14.39 9.54 -9.21
C VAL A 186 -15.21 10.23 -8.15
N VAL A 187 -16.38 9.66 -7.85
CA VAL A 187 -17.28 10.13 -6.79
C VAL A 187 -17.25 9.12 -5.66
N SER A 188 -17.08 9.59 -4.44
CA SER A 188 -16.92 8.74 -3.26
C SER A 188 -17.72 9.26 -2.07
N LYS A 189 -18.05 8.37 -1.13
CA LYS A 189 -18.71 8.66 0.14
C LYS A 189 -17.86 8.17 1.29
N THR A 190 -17.53 9.03 2.26
CA THR A 190 -16.60 8.74 3.36
C THR A 190 -17.34 8.73 4.70
N PHE A 191 -17.21 7.63 5.44
CA PHE A 191 -17.67 7.48 6.82
C PHE A 191 -16.50 7.73 7.79
N LYS A 192 -16.80 8.32 8.94
CA LYS A 192 -15.80 8.77 9.92
C LYS A 192 -16.00 8.17 11.32
N ASP A 193 -17.16 7.63 11.64
CA ASP A 193 -17.37 6.85 12.85
C ASP A 193 -17.08 5.37 12.53
N ILE A 194 -15.84 4.98 12.79
CA ILE A 194 -15.36 3.62 12.61
C ILE A 194 -14.94 3.10 13.97
N ARG A 195 -15.41 1.90 14.32
CA ARG A 195 -15.11 1.30 15.62
C ARG A 195 -14.38 -0.02 15.45
N PHE A 196 -13.40 -0.23 16.32
CA PHE A 196 -12.63 -1.47 16.39
C PHE A 196 -13.45 -2.55 17.05
N VAL A 197 -13.63 -3.69 16.36
CA VAL A 197 -14.42 -4.84 16.81
C VAL A 197 -13.51 -5.93 17.36
N GLY A 198 -12.39 -6.20 16.68
CA GLY A 198 -11.45 -7.19 17.17
C GLY A 198 -10.29 -7.46 16.22
N ALA A 199 -9.23 -8.00 16.81
CA ALA A 199 -8.08 -8.55 16.11
C ALA A 199 -7.38 -9.58 17.00
N PRO A 200 -6.71 -10.58 16.42
CA PRO A 200 -5.86 -11.49 17.16
C PRO A 200 -4.64 -10.74 17.73
N PRO A 201 -3.95 -11.33 18.73
CA PRO A 201 -2.65 -10.82 19.18
C PRO A 201 -1.64 -10.79 18.01
N SER A 202 -0.64 -9.89 18.09
CA SER A 202 0.42 -9.77 17.07
C SER A 202 1.14 -11.09 16.83
N SER A 203 1.24 -11.95 17.80
CA SER A 203 1.80 -13.31 17.68
C SER A 203 1.00 -14.23 16.73
N ILE A 204 -0.21 -13.84 16.32
CA ILE A 204 -1.02 -14.49 15.28
C ILE A 204 -1.15 -13.57 14.07
N GLY A 205 -1.57 -12.33 14.29
CA GLY A 205 -1.85 -11.35 13.22
C GLY A 205 -0.60 -10.83 12.50
N LYS A 206 0.56 -10.99 13.13
CA LYS A 206 1.89 -10.62 12.58
C LYS A 206 2.92 -11.73 12.82
N PHE A 207 2.51 -13.00 12.86
CA PHE A 207 3.41 -14.14 13.04
C PHE A 207 4.50 -14.16 11.97
N GLY A 208 5.76 -14.34 12.39
CA GLY A 208 6.94 -14.23 11.53
C GLY A 208 7.41 -12.79 11.26
N ALA A 209 6.67 -11.80 11.75
CA ALA A 209 7.01 -10.36 11.77
C ALA A 209 7.87 -9.90 10.56
N ASP A 210 9.06 -9.35 10.82
CA ASP A 210 9.94 -8.87 9.74
C ASP A 210 10.68 -10.00 9.04
N THR A 211 10.95 -11.13 9.71
CA THR A 211 11.62 -12.29 9.08
C THR A 211 10.81 -12.85 7.92
N ASP A 212 9.51 -13.05 8.10
CA ASP A 212 8.62 -13.60 7.07
C ASP A 212 8.01 -12.52 6.15
N ASN A 213 8.22 -11.24 6.41
CA ASN A 213 7.64 -10.16 5.60
C ASN A 213 8.17 -10.23 4.16
N TRP A 214 7.27 -10.24 3.17
CA TRP A 214 7.53 -10.47 1.75
C TRP A 214 8.08 -11.87 1.42
N VAL A 215 7.88 -12.85 2.30
CA VAL A 215 8.43 -14.19 2.12
C VAL A 215 7.30 -15.24 2.00
N TRP A 216 7.48 -16.20 1.11
CA TRP A 216 6.69 -17.41 1.03
C TRP A 216 7.62 -18.62 1.26
N PRO A 217 7.22 -19.64 2.05
CA PRO A 217 5.89 -19.91 2.64
C PRO A 217 5.55 -19.04 3.85
N ARG A 218 4.29 -18.58 3.91
CA ARG A 218 3.75 -17.66 4.91
C ARG A 218 2.70 -18.32 5.78
N HIS A 219 2.62 -17.96 7.09
CA HIS A 219 1.73 -18.59 8.05
C HIS A 219 0.98 -17.58 8.94
N THR A 220 0.96 -16.34 8.54
CA THR A 220 0.40 -15.21 9.28
C THR A 220 -1.12 -15.14 9.11
N CYS A 221 -1.88 -14.98 10.20
CA CYS A 221 -3.31 -14.69 10.15
C CYS A 221 -3.56 -13.17 10.17
N ASP A 222 -3.18 -12.51 9.09
CA ASP A 222 -3.14 -11.04 8.99
C ASP A 222 -4.53 -10.44 8.76
N PHE A 223 -5.31 -10.27 9.83
CA PHE A 223 -6.63 -9.63 9.76
C PHE A 223 -6.95 -8.80 11.00
N SER A 224 -7.85 -7.83 10.82
CA SER A 224 -8.52 -7.06 11.88
C SER A 224 -9.93 -6.70 11.44
N MET A 225 -10.83 -6.54 12.40
CA MET A 225 -12.24 -6.25 12.16
C MET A 225 -12.63 -4.90 12.73
N PHE A 226 -13.40 -4.15 11.96
CA PHE A 226 -13.98 -2.87 12.36
C PHE A 226 -15.45 -2.84 11.98
N ARG A 227 -16.20 -1.88 12.52
CA ARG A 227 -17.58 -1.62 12.09
C ARG A 227 -17.77 -0.17 11.71
N ILE A 228 -18.47 0.04 10.62
CA ILE A 228 -18.90 1.35 10.15
C ILE A 228 -20.16 1.74 10.91
N TYR A 229 -20.18 2.96 11.45
CA TYR A 229 -21.36 3.57 12.07
C TYR A 229 -21.84 4.76 11.24
N ALA A 230 -23.14 4.99 11.27
CA ALA A 230 -23.84 6.03 10.52
C ALA A 230 -24.86 6.74 11.40
N ASP A 231 -25.37 7.88 10.94
CA ASP A 231 -26.55 8.49 11.57
C ASP A 231 -27.81 7.61 11.40
N LYS A 232 -28.90 8.00 12.06
CA LYS A 232 -30.17 7.25 12.02
C LYS A 232 -30.80 7.14 10.61
N ASP A 233 -30.37 7.99 9.70
CA ASP A 233 -30.79 7.97 8.28
C ASP A 233 -29.78 7.23 7.38
N ASN A 234 -28.83 6.51 7.98
CA ASN A 234 -27.77 5.74 7.29
C ASN A 234 -26.80 6.61 6.48
N ASN A 235 -26.58 7.88 6.88
CA ASN A 235 -25.62 8.77 6.25
C ASN A 235 -24.31 8.83 7.03
N PRO A 236 -23.20 9.23 6.37
CA PRO A 236 -21.95 9.52 7.06
C PRO A 236 -22.11 10.59 8.14
N ALA A 237 -21.54 10.32 9.31
CA ALA A 237 -21.54 11.21 10.44
C ALA A 237 -20.16 11.23 11.14
N GLU A 238 -19.90 12.28 11.89
CA GLU A 238 -18.81 12.28 12.88
C GLU A 238 -19.18 11.32 14.04
N TYR A 239 -18.19 10.91 14.84
CA TYR A 239 -18.45 10.04 15.98
C TYR A 239 -19.53 10.60 16.90
N SER A 240 -20.50 9.76 17.25
CA SER A 240 -21.53 10.03 18.23
C SER A 240 -21.99 8.72 18.86
N GLU A 241 -22.34 8.76 20.17
CA GLU A 241 -22.95 7.63 20.86
C GLU A 241 -24.35 7.28 20.30
N ASP A 242 -25.02 8.25 19.66
CA ASP A 242 -26.32 8.07 18.98
C ASP A 242 -26.23 7.39 17.62
N ASN A 243 -25.02 7.24 17.04
CA ASN A 243 -24.85 6.58 15.78
C ASN A 243 -25.15 5.09 15.88
N VAL A 244 -25.62 4.50 14.80
CA VAL A 244 -26.00 3.09 14.70
C VAL A 244 -25.13 2.38 13.66
N PRO A 245 -25.01 1.04 13.72
CA PRO A 245 -24.33 0.27 12.69
C PRO A 245 -24.85 0.59 11.28
N TYR A 246 -23.94 0.88 10.37
CA TYR A 246 -24.24 1.18 8.96
C TYR A 246 -24.98 0.02 8.32
N GLN A 247 -26.13 0.29 7.69
CA GLN A 247 -26.87 -0.70 6.91
C GLN A 247 -26.28 -0.79 5.52
N ALA A 248 -25.55 -1.86 5.27
CA ALA A 248 -24.78 -2.05 4.06
C ALA A 248 -25.67 -2.24 2.82
N LYS A 249 -25.38 -1.52 1.75
CA LYS A 249 -26.01 -1.72 0.43
C LYS A 249 -25.69 -3.11 -0.15
N ARG A 250 -24.48 -3.60 0.15
CA ARG A 250 -23.99 -4.94 -0.20
C ARG A 250 -22.95 -5.38 0.83
N HIS A 251 -22.93 -6.66 1.11
CA HIS A 251 -21.84 -7.34 1.81
C HIS A 251 -21.42 -8.58 1.01
N LEU A 252 -20.20 -9.07 1.23
CA LEU A 252 -19.69 -10.25 0.56
C LEU A 252 -20.20 -11.53 1.23
N THR A 253 -20.56 -12.50 0.40
CA THR A 253 -20.78 -13.89 0.85
C THR A 253 -19.42 -14.54 1.06
N ILE A 254 -19.22 -15.22 2.18
CA ILE A 254 -17.99 -15.93 2.53
C ILE A 254 -18.11 -17.39 2.11
N SER A 255 -17.08 -17.95 1.46
CA SER A 255 -17.04 -19.36 1.07
C SER A 255 -16.02 -20.14 1.87
N LEU A 256 -16.46 -21.21 2.55
CA LEU A 256 -15.59 -22.14 3.27
C LEU A 256 -15.09 -23.32 2.40
N LYS A 257 -15.39 -23.33 1.11
CA LYS A 257 -14.96 -24.41 0.19
C LYS A 257 -13.45 -24.54 0.04
N GLY A 258 -12.73 -23.45 0.29
CA GLY A 258 -11.29 -23.39 0.05
C GLY A 258 -10.93 -23.18 -1.42
N VAL A 259 -9.68 -23.47 -1.75
CA VAL A 259 -9.08 -23.25 -3.07
C VAL A 259 -8.33 -24.47 -3.56
N GLU A 260 -8.33 -24.67 -4.88
CA GLU A 260 -7.60 -25.70 -5.58
C GLU A 260 -6.68 -25.10 -6.66
N PRO A 261 -5.64 -25.80 -7.10
CA PRO A 261 -4.79 -25.30 -8.19
C PRO A 261 -5.58 -25.00 -9.46
N ASN A 262 -5.32 -23.86 -10.07
CA ASN A 262 -5.96 -23.30 -11.24
C ASN A 262 -7.37 -22.72 -11.01
N ASP A 263 -7.85 -22.66 -9.77
CA ASP A 263 -9.08 -21.94 -9.48
C ASP A 263 -8.93 -20.47 -9.88
N PHE A 264 -9.97 -19.94 -10.54
CA PHE A 264 -10.04 -18.52 -10.86
C PHE A 264 -10.16 -17.69 -9.59
N THR A 265 -9.38 -16.63 -9.55
CA THR A 265 -9.46 -15.62 -8.48
C THR A 265 -9.45 -14.21 -9.03
N MET A 266 -10.11 -13.29 -8.33
CA MET A 266 -10.00 -11.86 -8.59
C MET A 266 -9.86 -11.09 -7.28
N ILE A 267 -9.15 -9.96 -7.34
CA ILE A 267 -8.92 -9.06 -6.21
C ILE A 267 -9.42 -7.68 -6.62
N ILE A 268 -10.26 -7.07 -5.79
CA ILE A 268 -10.75 -5.70 -5.99
C ILE A 268 -10.26 -4.86 -4.83
N GLY A 269 -9.53 -3.78 -5.14
CA GLY A 269 -8.97 -2.94 -4.09
C GLY A 269 -8.48 -1.58 -4.58
N TYR A 270 -7.74 -0.92 -3.70
CA TYR A 270 -7.23 0.43 -3.94
C TYR A 270 -5.69 0.43 -4.02
N PRO A 271 -5.10 -0.14 -5.08
CA PRO A 271 -3.65 -0.16 -5.25
C PRO A 271 -3.10 1.27 -5.26
N GLY A 272 -2.07 1.52 -4.46
CA GLY A 272 -1.56 2.84 -4.18
C GLY A 272 -0.88 3.48 -5.38
N ARG A 273 0.23 2.93 -5.84
CA ARG A 273 1.01 3.47 -6.95
C ARG A 273 1.86 2.43 -7.63
N THR A 274 1.85 2.47 -8.98
CA THR A 274 2.83 1.79 -9.84
C THR A 274 3.47 2.79 -10.79
N ASN A 275 4.57 2.40 -11.44
CA ASN A 275 5.30 3.18 -12.43
C ASN A 275 5.73 2.25 -13.58
N ARG A 276 4.76 1.59 -14.22
CA ARG A 276 4.99 0.58 -15.27
C ARG A 276 5.56 1.15 -16.58
N TYR A 277 5.44 2.46 -16.76
CA TYR A 277 5.87 3.20 -17.96
C TYR A 277 7.17 4.00 -17.71
N MET A 278 8.04 3.54 -16.82
CA MET A 278 9.37 4.13 -16.62
C MET A 278 10.30 3.84 -17.80
N THR A 279 11.13 4.83 -18.13
CA THR A 279 12.30 4.68 -19.02
C THR A 279 13.46 4.02 -18.28
N GLN A 280 14.52 3.63 -19.03
CA GLN A 280 15.74 3.10 -18.43
C GLN A 280 16.31 4.08 -17.40
N SER A 281 16.47 5.35 -17.77
CA SER A 281 17.04 6.38 -16.89
C SER A 281 16.23 6.58 -15.59
N GLU A 282 14.89 6.49 -15.65
CA GLU A 282 14.04 6.54 -14.46
C GLU A 282 14.20 5.30 -13.56
N VAL A 283 14.45 4.11 -14.15
CA VAL A 283 14.72 2.88 -13.37
C VAL A 283 16.07 2.97 -12.65
N GLU A 284 17.10 3.46 -13.31
CA GLU A 284 18.42 3.69 -12.70
C GLU A 284 18.36 4.71 -11.56
N GLU A 285 17.58 5.79 -11.75
CA GLU A 285 17.28 6.75 -10.68
C GLU A 285 16.54 6.08 -9.49
N GLN A 286 15.63 5.14 -9.76
CA GLN A 286 14.94 4.40 -8.69
C GLN A 286 15.89 3.48 -7.92
N ILE A 287 16.82 2.82 -8.58
CA ILE A 287 17.86 1.99 -7.94
C ILE A 287 18.67 2.82 -6.95
N MET A 288 19.17 3.98 -7.37
CA MET A 288 19.93 4.90 -6.53
C MET A 288 19.11 5.34 -5.28
N LYS A 289 17.85 5.72 -5.46
CA LYS A 289 16.97 6.08 -4.33
C LYS A 289 16.77 4.93 -3.35
N ASN A 290 16.61 3.71 -3.87
CA ASN A 290 16.48 2.52 -3.02
C ASN A 290 17.74 2.28 -2.19
N GLU A 291 18.94 2.38 -2.78
CA GLU A 291 20.24 2.21 -2.09
C GLU A 291 20.39 3.19 -0.93
N ILE A 292 20.06 4.46 -1.15
CA ILE A 292 20.08 5.49 -0.11
C ILE A 292 19.11 5.16 1.03
N ALA A 293 17.88 4.78 0.68
CA ALA A 293 16.86 4.44 1.67
C ALA A 293 17.23 3.16 2.45
N ILE A 294 17.82 2.15 1.80
CA ILE A 294 18.31 0.93 2.44
C ILE A 294 19.36 1.29 3.49
N HIS A 295 20.34 2.11 3.14
CA HIS A 295 21.42 2.53 4.05
C HIS A 295 20.85 3.32 5.25
N ALA A 296 20.14 4.42 5.01
CA ALA A 296 19.70 5.32 6.08
C ALA A 296 18.66 4.67 7.00
N ARG A 297 17.72 3.89 6.43
CA ARG A 297 16.69 3.19 7.23
C ARG A 297 17.29 2.05 8.03
N GLY A 298 18.24 1.30 7.48
CA GLY A 298 18.93 0.23 8.21
C GLY A 298 19.51 0.75 9.52
N VAL A 299 20.34 1.79 9.46
CA VAL A 299 20.95 2.40 10.66
C VAL A 299 19.89 2.92 11.63
N ARG A 300 18.83 3.58 11.14
CA ARG A 300 17.75 4.07 12.01
C ARG A 300 17.00 2.93 12.70
N GLN A 301 16.73 1.84 12.01
CA GLN A 301 15.99 0.70 12.53
C GLN A 301 16.78 -0.05 13.60
N ASP A 302 18.09 -0.16 13.47
CA ASP A 302 18.96 -0.75 14.50
C ASP A 302 18.81 0.01 15.83
N VAL A 303 18.84 1.36 15.77
CA VAL A 303 18.61 2.21 16.95
C VAL A 303 17.23 2.01 17.55
N LEU A 304 16.18 1.98 16.71
CA LEU A 304 14.81 1.80 17.18
C LEU A 304 14.61 0.43 17.83
N MET A 305 15.14 -0.63 17.21
CA MET A 305 14.96 -2.01 17.68
C MET A 305 15.65 -2.22 19.04
N GLU A 306 16.87 -1.68 19.22
CA GLU A 306 17.57 -1.74 20.50
C GLU A 306 16.69 -1.21 21.64
N ASP A 307 16.10 -0.02 21.48
CA ASP A 307 15.27 0.62 22.49
C ASP A 307 13.91 -0.10 22.68
N MET A 308 13.29 -0.57 21.60
CA MET A 308 12.03 -1.30 21.64
C MET A 308 12.15 -2.64 22.37
N LEU A 309 13.30 -3.31 22.26
CA LEU A 309 13.53 -4.56 23.00
C LEU A 309 13.87 -4.31 24.48
N ALA A 310 14.42 -3.14 24.82
CA ALA A 310 14.81 -2.78 26.18
C ALA A 310 13.62 -2.27 27.03
N ASP A 311 12.60 -1.64 26.42
CA ASP A 311 11.49 -1.00 27.13
C ASP A 311 10.12 -1.28 26.47
N PRO A 312 9.21 -1.99 27.15
CA PRO A 312 7.85 -2.28 26.65
C PRO A 312 7.06 -1.02 26.25
N LYS A 313 7.26 0.09 26.95
CA LYS A 313 6.60 1.37 26.61
C LYS A 313 7.10 1.90 25.29
N ILE A 314 8.43 1.90 25.08
CA ILE A 314 9.03 2.31 23.79
C ILE A 314 8.59 1.38 22.67
N LYS A 315 8.49 0.07 22.95
CA LYS A 315 7.97 -0.92 21.98
C LYS A 315 6.59 -0.52 21.47
N ILE A 316 5.65 -0.17 22.36
CA ILE A 316 4.31 0.29 21.98
C ILE A 316 4.37 1.61 21.21
N GLN A 317 5.15 2.59 21.69
CA GLN A 317 5.25 3.91 21.06
C GLN A 317 5.79 3.87 19.61
N TYR A 318 6.71 2.95 19.33
CA TYR A 318 7.41 2.86 18.06
C TYR A 318 6.93 1.73 17.14
N ALA A 319 6.07 0.85 17.61
CA ALA A 319 5.62 -0.33 16.86
C ALA A 319 5.17 -0.01 15.42
N SER A 320 4.27 0.95 15.23
CA SER A 320 3.78 1.33 13.89
C SER A 320 4.85 2.06 13.05
N LYS A 321 5.67 2.91 13.68
CA LYS A 321 6.75 3.65 13.00
C LYS A 321 7.81 2.69 12.47
N TYR A 322 8.22 1.74 13.31
CA TYR A 322 9.19 0.70 12.95
C TYR A 322 8.64 -0.19 11.83
N SER A 323 7.43 -0.72 12.01
CA SER A 323 6.79 -1.60 11.03
C SER A 323 6.68 -0.96 9.63
N GLY A 324 6.24 0.30 9.56
CA GLY A 324 6.17 1.01 8.28
C GLY A 324 7.53 1.28 7.64
N SER A 325 8.56 1.57 8.47
CA SER A 325 9.94 1.78 7.99
C SER A 325 10.57 0.50 7.47
N SER A 326 10.45 -0.60 8.23
CA SER A 326 11.00 -1.92 7.91
C SER A 326 10.36 -2.52 6.66
N ASN A 327 9.03 -2.43 6.54
CA ASN A 327 8.32 -2.89 5.35
C ASN A 327 8.86 -2.23 4.07
N GLY A 328 9.02 -0.90 4.06
CA GLY A 328 9.61 -0.18 2.93
C GLY A 328 11.09 -0.50 2.69
N TRP A 329 11.86 -0.71 3.76
CA TRP A 329 13.28 -1.06 3.70
C TRP A 329 13.48 -2.43 3.02
N LYS A 330 12.74 -3.46 3.45
CA LYS A 330 12.77 -4.78 2.81
C LYS A 330 12.31 -4.72 1.35
N LYS A 331 11.26 -3.93 1.07
CA LYS A 331 10.79 -3.74 -0.31
C LYS A 331 11.88 -3.17 -1.20
N TYR A 332 12.65 -2.18 -0.76
CA TYR A 332 13.73 -1.60 -1.57
C TYR A 332 14.88 -2.59 -1.81
N ILE A 333 15.24 -3.39 -0.81
CA ILE A 333 16.24 -4.47 -0.97
C ILE A 333 15.79 -5.44 -2.05
N GLY A 334 14.61 -6.06 -1.87
CA GLY A 334 14.10 -7.04 -2.81
C GLY A 334 13.81 -6.46 -4.20
N MET A 335 13.44 -5.17 -4.28
CA MET A 335 13.27 -4.48 -5.55
C MET A 335 14.58 -4.40 -6.33
N ASN A 336 15.69 -3.97 -5.70
CA ASN A 336 16.98 -3.88 -6.37
C ASN A 336 17.51 -5.27 -6.76
N GLU A 337 17.38 -6.28 -5.89
CA GLU A 337 17.75 -7.66 -6.21
C GLU A 337 16.94 -8.21 -7.40
N THR A 338 15.64 -7.89 -7.46
CA THR A 338 14.79 -8.35 -8.56
C THR A 338 15.09 -7.57 -9.85
N PHE A 339 15.43 -6.29 -9.77
CA PHE A 339 15.85 -5.51 -10.94
C PHE A 339 17.12 -6.08 -11.57
N GLU A 340 18.09 -6.49 -10.76
CA GLU A 340 19.30 -7.17 -11.21
C GLU A 340 18.95 -8.53 -11.83
N LYS A 341 18.20 -9.38 -11.12
CA LYS A 341 17.79 -10.72 -11.56
C LYS A 341 17.05 -10.71 -12.90
N LEU A 342 16.19 -9.72 -13.13
CA LEU A 342 15.37 -9.59 -14.32
C LEU A 342 16.00 -8.69 -15.40
N ASN A 343 17.16 -8.12 -15.17
CA ASN A 343 17.83 -7.13 -16.04
C ASN A 343 16.87 -6.01 -16.45
N VAL A 344 16.23 -5.36 -15.46
CA VAL A 344 15.15 -4.40 -15.74
C VAL A 344 15.64 -3.17 -16.52
N PRO A 345 16.80 -2.54 -16.22
CA PRO A 345 17.32 -1.45 -17.04
C PRO A 345 17.48 -1.84 -18.51
N GLU A 346 18.06 -2.99 -18.81
CA GLU A 346 18.27 -3.48 -20.17
C GLU A 346 16.95 -3.80 -20.90
N ARG A 347 15.96 -4.34 -20.19
CA ARG A 347 14.60 -4.55 -20.74
C ARG A 347 13.95 -3.22 -21.12
N ARG A 348 14.17 -2.16 -20.35
CA ARG A 348 13.67 -0.81 -20.65
C ARG A 348 14.41 -0.21 -21.84
N ALA A 349 15.74 -0.33 -21.91
CA ALA A 349 16.53 0.07 -23.06
C ALA A 349 16.06 -0.60 -24.36
N GLN A 350 15.76 -1.91 -24.30
CA GLN A 350 15.19 -2.62 -25.45
C GLN A 350 13.82 -2.08 -25.84
N GLN A 351 12.92 -1.81 -24.90
CA GLN A 351 11.60 -1.22 -25.16
C GLN A 351 11.70 0.16 -25.79
N GLU A 352 12.68 0.97 -25.38
CA GLU A 352 12.96 2.29 -25.97
C GLU A 352 13.55 2.19 -27.38
N ALA A 353 14.36 1.17 -27.64
CA ALA A 353 14.84 0.88 -29.00
C ALA A 353 13.68 0.47 -29.91
N GLU A 354 12.80 -0.43 -29.47
CA GLU A 354 11.59 -0.84 -30.20
C GLU A 354 10.66 0.36 -30.47
N PHE A 355 10.45 1.23 -29.48
CA PHE A 355 9.71 2.49 -29.64
C PHE A 355 10.37 3.39 -30.69
N THR A 356 11.70 3.49 -30.67
CA THR A 356 12.47 4.31 -31.61
C THR A 356 12.35 3.80 -33.06
N GLU A 357 12.46 2.51 -33.25
CA GLU A 357 12.26 1.91 -34.58
C GLU A 357 10.82 2.09 -35.08
N TRP A 358 9.81 1.85 -34.18
CA TRP A 358 8.41 2.01 -34.53
C TRP A 358 8.03 3.44 -34.99
N TYR A 359 8.52 4.49 -34.33
CA TYR A 359 8.17 5.83 -34.79
C TYR A 359 8.88 6.22 -36.06
N LYS A 360 10.10 5.74 -36.29
CA LYS A 360 10.86 6.01 -37.57
C LYS A 360 10.21 5.44 -38.83
N GLU A 361 9.39 4.40 -38.70
CA GLU A 361 8.66 3.83 -39.84
C GLU A 361 7.64 4.81 -40.49
N SER A 362 7.28 5.88 -39.79
CA SER A 362 6.28 6.84 -40.26
C SER A 362 6.71 8.29 -40.02
N LYS A 363 6.78 9.10 -41.09
CA LYS A 363 7.07 10.54 -40.99
C LYS A 363 6.16 11.26 -40.00
N LYS A 364 4.89 10.86 -39.89
CA LYS A 364 3.94 11.44 -38.91
C LYS A 364 4.30 11.06 -37.51
N ARG A 365 4.68 9.80 -37.24
CA ARG A 365 5.13 9.34 -35.93
C ARG A 365 6.47 9.98 -35.58
N THR A 366 7.44 10.04 -36.49
CA THR A 366 8.73 10.72 -36.26
C THR A 366 8.52 12.16 -35.83
N ALA A 367 7.78 12.96 -36.59
CA ALA A 367 7.52 14.36 -36.25
C ALA A 367 6.85 14.56 -34.86
N ARG A 368 6.20 13.53 -34.33
CA ARG A 368 5.52 13.57 -33.05
C ARG A 368 6.40 13.08 -31.91
N TYR A 369 7.20 12.05 -32.10
CA TYR A 369 7.80 11.28 -31.03
C TYR A 369 9.34 11.33 -30.98
N GLU A 370 10.04 11.89 -32.00
CA GLU A 370 11.50 11.88 -32.07
C GLU A 370 12.23 12.51 -30.89
N ASN A 371 11.58 13.46 -30.18
CA ASN A 371 12.15 14.14 -29.01
C ASN A 371 11.62 13.61 -27.68
N THR A 372 10.78 12.56 -27.68
CA THR A 372 10.06 12.10 -26.48
C THR A 372 11.00 11.62 -25.39
N LEU A 373 11.95 10.72 -25.71
CA LEU A 373 12.94 10.23 -24.73
C LEU A 373 13.84 11.37 -24.23
N ALA A 374 14.34 12.23 -25.13
CA ALA A 374 15.18 13.37 -24.76
C ALA A 374 14.48 14.36 -23.79
N LYS A 375 13.15 14.46 -23.84
CA LYS A 375 12.39 15.26 -22.84
C LYS A 375 12.44 14.62 -21.46
N ILE A 376 12.44 13.29 -21.36
CA ILE A 376 12.46 12.55 -20.08
C ILE A 376 13.89 12.48 -19.55
N ASP A 377 14.81 11.92 -20.34
CA ASP A 377 16.20 11.66 -19.95
C ASP A 377 16.95 12.93 -19.59
N GLY A 378 16.76 14.01 -20.37
CA GLY A 378 17.36 15.30 -20.04
C GLY A 378 16.87 15.90 -18.71
N VAL A 379 15.64 15.58 -18.26
CA VAL A 379 15.20 16.01 -16.92
C VAL A 379 15.77 15.11 -15.82
N VAL A 380 15.89 13.82 -16.09
CA VAL A 380 16.54 12.87 -15.16
C VAL A 380 18.01 13.28 -14.94
N GLU A 381 18.72 13.63 -16.02
CA GLU A 381 20.10 14.14 -15.97
C GLU A 381 20.20 15.47 -15.20
N ASP A 382 19.33 16.45 -15.51
CA ASP A 382 19.33 17.78 -14.87
C ASP A 382 19.14 17.71 -13.34
N ARG A 383 18.46 16.68 -12.84
CA ARG A 383 18.15 16.53 -11.40
C ARG A 383 18.99 15.50 -10.66
N ALA A 384 19.88 14.77 -11.30
CA ALA A 384 20.53 13.60 -10.74
C ALA A 384 21.24 13.86 -9.40
N ASP A 385 22.18 14.84 -9.37
CA ASP A 385 22.93 15.19 -8.15
C ASP A 385 22.00 15.80 -7.08
N LEU A 386 21.08 16.68 -7.49
CA LEU A 386 20.11 17.30 -6.59
C LEU A 386 19.19 16.26 -5.93
N LEU A 387 18.81 15.23 -6.67
CA LEU A 387 17.97 14.13 -6.16
C LEU A 387 18.74 13.24 -5.19
N TYR A 388 20.02 12.99 -5.44
CA TYR A 388 20.89 12.25 -4.54
C TYR A 388 20.95 12.92 -3.15
N ASP A 389 21.30 14.21 -3.12
CA ASP A 389 21.37 14.98 -1.88
C ASP A 389 20.02 15.09 -1.19
N TYR A 390 18.96 15.42 -1.96
CA TYR A 390 17.59 15.45 -1.46
C TYR A 390 17.18 14.14 -0.81
N THR A 391 17.52 13.00 -1.41
CA THR A 391 17.10 11.68 -0.90
C THR A 391 17.80 11.36 0.43
N TYR A 392 19.08 11.67 0.57
CA TYR A 392 19.75 11.56 1.87
C TYR A 392 19.16 12.49 2.92
N ILE A 393 18.91 13.75 2.61
CA ILE A 393 18.27 14.70 3.52
C ILE A 393 16.88 14.18 3.96
N ALA A 394 16.11 13.66 3.04
CA ALA A 394 14.77 13.15 3.30
C ALA A 394 14.76 11.85 4.13
N GLU A 395 15.72 10.95 3.95
CA GLU A 395 15.79 9.67 4.68
C GLU A 395 16.56 9.79 6.00
N THR A 396 17.29 10.89 6.24
CA THR A 396 18.05 11.14 7.46
C THR A 396 17.40 12.22 8.34
N VAL A 397 17.82 13.46 8.22
CA VAL A 397 17.46 14.54 9.17
C VAL A 397 15.99 14.95 9.12
N SER A 398 15.29 14.72 8.00
CA SER A 398 13.84 14.91 7.93
C SER A 398 13.04 13.86 8.74
N ARG A 399 13.72 12.84 9.27
CA ARG A 399 13.14 11.80 10.13
C ARG A 399 13.35 12.02 11.62
N ILE A 400 14.02 13.09 12.03
CA ILE A 400 14.18 13.49 13.43
C ILE A 400 12.83 14.02 13.92
N GLU A 401 12.26 13.36 14.94
CA GLU A 401 10.89 13.64 15.37
C GLU A 401 10.77 15.00 16.04
N LEU A 402 11.75 15.41 16.82
CA LEU A 402 11.84 16.75 17.42
C LEU A 402 11.72 17.87 16.37
N VAL A 403 12.45 17.76 15.26
CA VAL A 403 12.40 18.71 14.16
C VAL A 403 11.03 18.70 13.48
N SER A 404 10.50 17.51 13.25
CA SER A 404 9.19 17.34 12.60
C SER A 404 8.04 17.95 13.42
N VAL A 405 8.05 17.81 14.76
CA VAL A 405 6.99 18.38 15.61
C VAL A 405 7.09 19.90 15.68
N ALA A 406 8.30 20.45 15.78
CA ALA A 406 8.53 21.90 15.81
C ALA A 406 8.03 22.57 14.51
N LEU A 407 8.37 22.03 13.33
CA LEU A 407 7.87 22.52 12.05
C LEU A 407 6.35 22.42 11.90
N SER A 408 5.74 21.31 12.37
CA SER A 408 4.30 21.13 12.25
C SER A 408 3.49 22.01 13.21
N ALA A 409 4.07 22.36 14.35
CA ALA A 409 3.43 23.26 15.33
C ALA A 409 3.20 24.67 14.76
N ALA A 410 4.13 25.18 13.94
CA ALA A 410 3.99 26.46 13.28
C ALA A 410 2.90 26.48 12.18
N ARG A 411 2.56 25.32 11.62
CA ARG A 411 1.64 25.19 10.46
C ARG A 411 0.21 24.82 10.82
N SER A 412 -0.09 24.60 12.10
CA SER A 412 -1.38 24.14 12.66
C SER A 412 -1.93 22.81 12.06
N GLY A 413 -2.40 21.90 12.89
CA GLY A 413 -3.18 20.72 12.48
C GLY A 413 -2.74 19.37 13.00
N ARG A 414 -1.61 19.23 13.71
CA ARG A 414 -1.22 17.98 14.35
C ARG A 414 -1.64 18.02 15.83
N SER A 415 -2.32 16.98 16.31
CA SER A 415 -2.55 16.81 17.74
C SER A 415 -1.21 16.59 18.45
N LEU A 416 -0.81 17.53 19.30
CA LEU A 416 0.41 17.42 20.10
C LEU A 416 0.31 16.27 21.09
N GLU A 417 -0.85 16.10 21.73
CA GLU A 417 -1.10 15.01 22.68
C GLU A 417 -0.87 13.66 22.02
N GLN A 418 -1.37 13.48 20.79
CA GLN A 418 -1.18 12.26 20.01
C GLN A 418 0.29 12.03 19.64
N PHE A 419 1.03 13.08 19.32
CA PHE A 419 2.46 12.99 19.05
C PHE A 419 3.23 12.55 20.29
N TYR A 420 3.06 13.24 21.43
CA TYR A 420 3.82 12.95 22.65
C TYR A 420 3.41 11.62 23.31
N LYS A 421 2.20 11.11 23.08
CA LYS A 421 1.83 9.75 23.47
C LYS A 421 2.78 8.71 22.86
N ASN A 422 3.20 8.92 21.62
CA ASN A 422 4.02 7.98 20.84
C ASN A 422 5.45 8.50 20.63
N TYR A 423 5.98 9.30 21.53
CA TYR A 423 7.31 9.92 21.46
C TYR A 423 8.20 9.46 22.61
N SER A 424 9.43 9.03 22.28
CA SER A 424 10.50 8.75 23.25
C SER A 424 11.66 9.68 22.99
N LEU A 425 11.91 10.59 23.96
CA LEU A 425 13.00 11.56 23.90
C LEU A 425 14.37 10.88 23.77
N SER A 426 14.63 9.84 24.56
CA SER A 426 15.90 9.11 24.54
C SER A 426 16.18 8.43 23.20
N THR A 427 15.15 7.88 22.59
CA THR A 427 15.25 7.20 21.30
C THR A 427 15.48 8.21 20.17
N ASP A 428 14.75 9.34 20.18
CA ASP A 428 14.91 10.37 19.14
C ASP A 428 16.31 11.03 19.20
N ILE A 429 16.90 11.21 20.39
CA ILE A 429 18.31 11.67 20.54
C ILE A 429 19.26 10.70 19.84
N LYS A 430 19.14 9.40 20.05
CA LYS A 430 20.00 8.39 19.40
C LYS A 430 19.82 8.43 17.88
N VAL A 431 18.58 8.50 17.42
CA VAL A 431 18.25 8.63 15.97
C VAL A 431 18.86 9.90 15.39
N ALA A 432 18.72 11.05 16.06
CA ALA A 432 19.27 12.31 15.58
C ALA A 432 20.79 12.26 15.42
N LYS A 433 21.51 11.70 16.43
CA LYS A 433 22.97 11.50 16.36
C LYS A 433 23.38 10.65 15.17
N ALA A 434 22.72 9.52 14.95
CA ALA A 434 23.01 8.62 13.82
C ALA A 434 22.71 9.28 12.46
N MET A 435 21.55 9.92 12.32
CA MET A 435 21.11 10.50 11.04
C MET A 435 21.94 11.72 10.62
N ILE A 436 22.36 12.58 11.56
CA ILE A 436 23.24 13.72 11.25
C ILE A 436 24.64 13.26 10.84
N LYS A 437 25.17 12.17 11.45
CA LYS A 437 26.45 11.59 11.05
C LYS A 437 26.41 11.08 9.60
N ILE A 438 25.37 10.35 9.22
CA ILE A 438 25.19 9.90 7.83
C ILE A 438 25.08 11.08 6.87
N LEU A 439 24.28 12.10 7.22
CA LEU A 439 24.12 13.28 6.39
C LEU A 439 25.48 13.95 6.09
N LYS A 440 26.30 14.17 7.12
CA LYS A 440 27.64 14.79 6.99
C LYS A 440 28.59 13.96 6.14
N GLU A 441 28.46 12.66 6.15
CA GLU A 441 29.31 11.75 5.39
C GLU A 441 28.93 11.68 3.91
N LYS A 442 27.64 11.74 3.59
CA LYS A 442 27.10 11.36 2.27
C LYS A 442 26.71 12.54 1.39
N VAL A 443 26.30 13.67 1.97
CA VAL A 443 25.82 14.83 1.21
C VAL A 443 26.97 15.78 0.92
N ALA A 444 27.02 16.35 -0.28
CA ALA A 444 28.03 17.30 -0.70
C ALA A 444 28.05 18.54 0.22
N ALA A 445 29.22 19.06 0.51
CA ALA A 445 29.43 20.12 1.52
C ALA A 445 28.61 21.40 1.23
N ASP A 446 28.38 21.74 -0.03
CA ASP A 446 27.63 22.90 -0.49
C ASP A 446 26.09 22.65 -0.48
N ALA A 447 25.68 21.37 -0.49
CA ALA A 447 24.28 20.95 -0.40
C ALA A 447 23.82 20.69 1.05
N LEU A 448 24.75 20.60 2.02
CA LEU A 448 24.40 20.38 3.43
C LEU A 448 23.50 21.47 3.99
N PRO A 449 22.47 21.13 4.79
CA PRO A 449 21.69 22.11 5.54
C PRO A 449 22.58 22.99 6.42
N SER A 450 22.27 24.28 6.49
CA SER A 450 23.14 25.28 7.14
C SER A 450 23.39 25.03 8.62
N PHE A 451 22.54 24.27 9.33
CA PHE A 451 22.79 23.90 10.72
C PHE A 451 24.05 23.03 10.89
N VAL A 452 24.49 22.32 9.84
CA VAL A 452 25.70 21.50 9.89
C VAL A 452 26.96 22.38 10.08
N LYS A 453 26.97 23.63 9.57
CA LYS A 453 28.05 24.60 9.83
C LYS A 453 28.15 24.94 11.31
N GLU A 454 27.00 24.99 12.00
CA GLU A 454 27.00 25.23 13.45
C GLU A 454 27.63 24.05 14.21
N VAL A 455 27.41 22.81 13.75
CA VAL A 455 28.10 21.63 14.30
C VAL A 455 29.63 21.80 14.20
N ASP A 456 30.12 22.25 13.05
CA ASP A 456 31.56 22.42 12.82
C ASP A 456 32.14 23.62 13.58
N GLU A 457 31.48 24.77 13.52
CA GLU A 457 32.01 26.04 14.08
C GLU A 457 31.91 26.12 15.61
N LYS A 458 30.80 25.65 16.19
CA LYS A 458 30.51 25.79 17.63
C LYS A 458 30.86 24.54 18.44
N PHE A 459 30.81 23.35 17.80
CA PHE A 459 31.02 22.07 18.47
C PHE A 459 32.27 21.32 17.94
N GLY A 460 33.09 21.97 17.11
CA GLY A 460 34.30 21.36 16.57
C GLY A 460 34.06 20.09 15.74
N GLY A 461 32.89 19.97 15.14
CA GLY A 461 32.48 18.80 14.37
C GLY A 461 31.86 17.67 15.21
N ASP A 462 31.78 17.82 16.52
CA ASP A 462 31.15 16.83 17.43
C ASP A 462 29.62 16.87 17.33
N VAL A 463 29.09 15.92 16.54
CA VAL A 463 27.63 15.74 16.33
C VAL A 463 26.94 15.38 17.63
N ASP A 464 27.57 14.56 18.48
CA ASP A 464 26.92 14.08 19.71
C ASP A 464 26.72 15.23 20.69
N ALA A 465 27.75 16.08 20.88
CA ALA A 465 27.64 17.28 21.70
C ALA A 465 26.63 18.30 21.14
N TYR A 466 26.58 18.47 19.83
CA TYR A 466 25.59 19.32 19.18
C TYR A 466 24.14 18.84 19.45
N VAL A 467 23.89 17.55 19.25
CA VAL A 467 22.56 16.96 19.48
C VAL A 467 22.17 17.07 20.96
N ASP A 468 23.07 16.75 21.89
CA ASP A 468 22.79 16.89 23.32
C ASP A 468 22.42 18.34 23.69
N ASN A 469 23.10 19.35 23.11
CA ASN A 469 22.73 20.74 23.28
C ASN A 469 21.36 21.09 22.68
N LEU A 470 21.05 20.59 21.47
CA LEU A 470 19.77 20.78 20.81
C LEU A 470 18.61 20.33 21.69
N TYR A 471 18.70 19.11 22.21
CA TYR A 471 17.64 18.53 23.05
C TYR A 471 17.59 19.15 24.45
N ALA A 472 18.70 19.70 24.96
CA ALA A 472 18.71 20.43 26.22
C ALA A 472 18.08 21.83 26.11
N THR A 473 18.04 22.43 24.91
CA THR A 473 17.60 23.83 24.71
C THR A 473 16.27 23.99 24.00
N SER A 474 15.78 22.97 23.28
CA SER A 474 14.50 23.00 22.59
C SER A 474 13.32 22.88 23.57
N LYS A 475 12.31 23.72 23.41
CA LYS A 475 11.03 23.62 24.13
C LYS A 475 10.18 22.42 23.66
N PHE A 476 10.42 21.90 22.47
CA PHE A 476 9.66 20.80 21.85
C PHE A 476 10.04 19.41 22.38
N THR A 477 10.88 19.30 23.38
CA THR A 477 11.21 18.03 24.03
C THR A 477 10.06 17.49 24.91
N THR A 478 9.10 18.37 25.30
CA THR A 478 7.92 18.01 26.11
C THR A 478 6.64 18.64 25.55
N LEU A 479 5.49 18.02 25.88
CA LEU A 479 4.17 18.56 25.49
C LEU A 479 3.93 19.96 26.06
N GLU A 480 4.24 20.14 27.35
CA GLU A 480 4.07 21.44 28.06
C GLU A 480 4.96 22.53 27.42
N GLY A 481 6.20 22.20 27.11
CA GLY A 481 7.13 23.11 26.42
C GLY A 481 6.64 23.53 25.05
N ALA A 482 6.15 22.57 24.25
CA ALA A 482 5.58 22.81 22.93
C ALA A 482 4.32 23.70 23.00
N GLN A 483 3.41 23.40 23.93
CA GLN A 483 2.20 24.21 24.17
C GLN A 483 2.55 25.63 24.61
N ALA A 484 3.58 25.80 25.46
CA ALA A 484 4.05 27.11 25.90
C ALA A 484 4.65 27.91 24.71
N ALA A 485 5.49 27.28 23.88
CA ALA A 485 6.09 27.91 22.69
C ALA A 485 5.03 28.39 21.70
N ILE A 486 3.96 27.62 21.49
CA ILE A 486 2.84 28.03 20.63
C ILE A 486 2.07 29.19 21.23
N LYS A 487 1.80 29.14 22.54
CA LYS A 487 1.03 30.17 23.25
C LYS A 487 1.75 31.51 23.32
N ASP A 488 3.07 31.50 23.55
CA ASP A 488 3.89 32.72 23.63
C ASP A 488 4.42 33.20 22.29
N GLY A 489 4.19 32.44 21.20
CA GLY A 489 4.60 32.80 19.83
C GLY A 489 6.09 32.59 19.56
N SER A 490 6.82 31.83 20.39
CA SER A 490 8.27 31.62 20.26
C SER A 490 8.67 30.37 19.47
N VAL A 491 7.76 29.80 18.69
CA VAL A 491 8.02 28.58 17.89
C VAL A 491 9.22 28.78 16.95
N GLU A 492 9.25 29.91 16.22
CA GLU A 492 10.30 30.21 15.23
C GLU A 492 11.68 30.51 15.86
N GLU A 493 11.70 30.78 17.16
CA GLU A 493 12.94 31.00 17.90
C GLU A 493 13.59 29.70 18.37
N ASP A 494 12.83 28.59 18.39
CA ASP A 494 13.27 27.29 18.88
C ASP A 494 14.36 26.68 17.98
N PRO A 495 15.45 26.11 18.54
CA PRO A 495 16.52 25.52 17.75
C PRO A 495 16.06 24.37 16.86
N ALA A 496 15.07 23.56 17.28
CA ALA A 496 14.54 22.48 16.44
C ALA A 496 13.78 23.02 15.22
N TYR A 497 13.03 24.13 15.38
CA TYR A 497 12.39 24.79 14.26
C TYR A 497 13.42 25.34 13.26
N LYS A 498 14.49 25.99 13.73
CA LYS A 498 15.57 26.52 12.87
C LYS A 498 16.30 25.45 12.08
N ILE A 499 16.50 24.25 12.67
CA ILE A 499 17.00 23.09 11.92
C ILE A 499 16.04 22.74 10.79
N GLY A 500 14.74 22.69 11.08
CA GLY A 500 13.70 22.41 10.08
C GLY A 500 13.66 23.41 8.92
N GLU A 501 13.84 24.71 9.21
CA GLU A 501 13.99 25.75 8.18
C GLU A 501 15.26 25.54 7.34
N SER A 502 16.39 25.21 8.00
CA SER A 502 17.64 24.91 7.32
C SER A 502 17.51 23.71 6.37
N ILE A 503 16.84 22.63 6.80
CA ILE A 503 16.51 21.48 5.95
C ILE A 503 15.61 21.91 4.79
N SER A 504 14.56 22.69 5.07
CA SER A 504 13.64 23.18 4.04
C SER A 504 14.35 24.04 2.98
N ALA A 505 15.32 24.85 3.38
CA ALA A 505 16.12 25.65 2.46
C ALA A 505 17.05 24.79 1.59
N SER A 506 17.67 23.75 2.16
CA SER A 506 18.62 22.89 1.42
C SER A 506 17.96 22.04 0.35
N ILE A 507 16.67 21.75 0.46
CA ILE A 507 15.93 20.98 -0.56
C ILE A 507 15.36 21.84 -1.70
N LEU A 508 15.39 23.18 -1.57
CA LEU A 508 14.83 24.10 -2.58
C LEU A 508 15.43 23.93 -3.98
N PRO A 509 16.76 23.72 -4.17
CA PRO A 509 17.33 23.51 -5.49
C PRO A 509 16.66 22.35 -6.24
N TYR A 510 16.44 21.23 -5.56
CA TYR A 510 15.73 20.08 -6.14
C TYR A 510 14.27 20.41 -6.46
N VAL A 511 13.55 21.05 -5.53
CA VAL A 511 12.15 21.45 -5.73
C VAL A 511 11.99 22.43 -6.90
N ASN A 512 12.93 23.37 -7.06
CA ASN A 512 12.95 24.33 -8.16
C ASN A 512 13.23 23.59 -9.49
N CYS A 513 14.22 22.71 -9.53
CA CYS A 513 14.51 21.88 -10.71
C CYS A 513 13.27 21.10 -11.17
N LEU A 514 12.56 20.45 -10.23
CA LEU A 514 11.30 19.76 -10.56
C LEU A 514 10.22 20.70 -11.10
N SER A 515 10.10 21.88 -10.53
CA SER A 515 9.10 22.88 -10.95
C SER A 515 9.37 23.41 -12.37
N GLU A 516 10.63 23.76 -12.64
CA GLU A 516 11.09 24.29 -13.92
C GLU A 516 10.97 23.26 -15.04
N ASN A 517 11.27 21.99 -14.76
CA ASN A 517 11.26 20.91 -15.73
C ASN A 517 9.93 20.16 -15.82
N ARG A 518 8.95 20.49 -14.97
CA ARG A 518 7.68 19.75 -14.84
C ARG A 518 6.94 19.56 -16.16
N GLU A 519 6.84 20.63 -16.94
CA GLU A 519 6.13 20.59 -18.23
C GLU A 519 6.84 19.66 -19.22
N ARG A 520 8.16 19.86 -19.41
CA ARG A 520 8.99 19.06 -20.30
C ARG A 520 8.89 17.56 -19.96
N PHE A 521 9.02 17.23 -18.68
CA PHE A 521 8.92 15.84 -18.20
C PHE A 521 7.53 15.25 -18.43
N ASN A 522 6.48 15.96 -18.02
CA ASN A 522 5.11 15.47 -18.16
C ASN A 522 4.70 15.30 -19.62
N GLU A 523 5.16 16.19 -20.53
CA GLU A 523 4.93 16.05 -21.96
C GLU A 523 5.62 14.80 -22.50
N GLY A 524 6.90 14.58 -22.18
CA GLY A 524 7.64 13.38 -22.54
C GLY A 524 6.95 12.10 -22.05
N LYS A 525 6.56 12.05 -20.78
CA LYS A 525 5.83 10.90 -20.18
C LYS A 525 4.49 10.65 -20.88
N LYS A 526 3.74 11.70 -21.17
CA LYS A 526 2.47 11.62 -21.88
C LYS A 526 2.64 11.07 -23.31
N GLU A 527 3.64 11.59 -24.04
CA GLU A 527 3.96 11.13 -25.39
C GLU A 527 4.43 9.67 -25.40
N TYR A 528 5.35 9.32 -24.50
CA TYR A 528 5.89 7.96 -24.39
C TYR A 528 4.77 6.95 -24.08
N THR A 529 3.98 7.20 -23.04
CA THR A 529 2.84 6.34 -22.70
C THR A 529 1.86 6.22 -23.85
N LYS A 530 1.55 7.33 -24.54
CA LYS A 530 0.67 7.30 -25.71
C LYS A 530 1.22 6.46 -26.85
N ALA A 531 2.52 6.56 -27.11
CA ALA A 531 3.16 5.76 -28.14
C ALA A 531 3.10 4.26 -27.81
N LEU A 532 3.37 3.87 -26.58
CA LEU A 532 3.25 2.48 -26.12
C LEU A 532 1.82 1.95 -26.28
N LEU A 533 0.80 2.79 -26.02
CA LEU A 533 -0.60 2.45 -26.29
C LEU A 533 -0.86 2.26 -27.82
N GLU A 534 -0.31 3.13 -28.65
CA GLU A 534 -0.45 3.04 -30.12
C GLU A 534 0.32 1.82 -30.70
N MET A 535 1.48 1.46 -30.14
CA MET A 535 2.27 0.29 -30.55
C MET A 535 1.54 -1.03 -30.31
N LYS A 536 0.71 -1.14 -29.27
CA LYS A 536 -0.03 -2.36 -28.94
C LYS A 536 -1.32 -2.56 -29.76
N ASP A 537 -1.62 -1.67 -30.70
CA ASP A 537 -2.68 -1.77 -31.74
C ASP A 537 -4.04 -2.29 -31.20
N GLY A 538 -4.53 -1.65 -30.14
CA GLY A 538 -5.85 -1.95 -29.55
C GLY A 538 -5.89 -3.12 -28.58
N ALA A 539 -4.76 -3.73 -28.23
CA ALA A 539 -4.70 -4.66 -27.11
C ALA A 539 -5.06 -3.93 -25.79
N ALA A 540 -5.67 -4.65 -24.86
CA ALA A 540 -6.00 -4.13 -23.55
C ALA A 540 -4.72 -3.67 -22.82
N ILE A 541 -4.73 -2.44 -22.30
CA ILE A 541 -3.64 -1.86 -21.52
C ILE A 541 -4.25 -1.17 -20.31
N TYR A 542 -3.65 -1.36 -19.15
CA TYR A 542 -4.05 -0.77 -17.89
C TYR A 542 -3.22 0.50 -17.59
N PRO A 543 -3.76 1.51 -16.90
CA PRO A 543 -2.97 2.64 -16.39
C PRO A 543 -2.26 2.27 -15.09
N ASP A 544 -1.19 2.99 -14.76
CA ASP A 544 -0.58 2.90 -13.44
C ASP A 544 -1.61 3.05 -12.32
N ALA A 545 -1.40 2.33 -11.21
CA ALA A 545 -2.18 2.48 -10.00
C ALA A 545 -1.98 3.88 -9.39
N ASN A 546 -3.04 4.43 -8.79
CA ASN A 546 -3.06 5.78 -8.22
C ASN A 546 -4.08 5.95 -7.10
N SER A 547 -4.24 4.91 -6.27
CA SER A 547 -5.19 4.85 -5.15
C SER A 547 -6.67 4.93 -5.57
N THR A 548 -6.98 4.65 -6.83
CA THR A 548 -8.36 4.44 -7.27
C THR A 548 -8.69 2.96 -7.28
N MET A 549 -9.98 2.62 -7.14
CA MET A 549 -10.42 1.22 -7.14
C MET A 549 -10.07 0.54 -8.46
N ARG A 550 -9.47 -0.65 -8.36
CA ARG A 550 -9.05 -1.49 -9.48
C ARG A 550 -9.41 -2.95 -9.25
N LEU A 551 -9.38 -3.69 -10.33
CA LEU A 551 -9.51 -5.14 -10.32
C LEU A 551 -8.26 -5.77 -10.95
N THR A 552 -7.73 -6.80 -10.30
CA THR A 552 -6.78 -7.74 -10.88
C THR A 552 -7.36 -9.14 -10.81
N TYR A 553 -6.95 -10.03 -11.71
CA TYR A 553 -7.42 -11.41 -11.72
C TYR A 553 -6.31 -12.37 -12.11
N GLY A 554 -6.47 -13.61 -11.70
CA GLY A 554 -5.51 -14.66 -11.93
C GLY A 554 -6.05 -16.01 -11.46
N GLN A 555 -5.12 -16.87 -11.03
CA GLN A 555 -5.42 -18.21 -10.57
C GLN A 555 -4.58 -18.56 -9.34
N VAL A 556 -5.04 -19.56 -8.61
CA VAL A 556 -4.28 -20.19 -7.54
C VAL A 556 -3.17 -21.05 -8.18
N LEU A 557 -1.91 -20.69 -7.99
CA LEU A 557 -0.79 -21.37 -8.63
C LEU A 557 0.44 -21.51 -7.72
N PRO A 558 1.10 -22.68 -7.71
CA PRO A 558 2.45 -22.81 -7.17
C PRO A 558 3.45 -22.01 -8.01
N TYR A 559 4.72 -21.93 -7.59
CA TYR A 559 5.78 -21.35 -8.40
C TYR A 559 7.16 -21.92 -8.07
N SER A 560 8.12 -21.70 -8.97
CA SER A 560 9.51 -22.12 -8.80
C SER A 560 10.40 -20.87 -8.76
N PRO A 561 10.86 -20.45 -7.57
CA PRO A 561 11.68 -19.24 -7.42
C PRO A 561 13.09 -19.41 -7.99
N LYS A 562 13.60 -20.62 -8.02
CA LYS A 562 14.94 -21.00 -8.53
C LYS A 562 14.97 -22.49 -8.90
N ASP A 563 16.08 -22.90 -9.53
CA ASP A 563 16.29 -24.27 -9.95
C ASP A 563 16.07 -25.28 -8.80
N ALA A 564 15.35 -26.36 -9.10
CA ALA A 564 15.03 -27.47 -8.20
C ALA A 564 14.20 -27.09 -6.95
N VAL A 565 13.61 -25.88 -6.87
CA VAL A 565 12.71 -25.49 -5.79
C VAL A 565 11.31 -25.23 -6.34
N VAL A 566 10.33 -25.90 -5.74
CA VAL A 566 8.90 -25.69 -6.02
C VAL A 566 8.21 -25.33 -4.72
N TYR A 567 7.57 -24.19 -4.69
CA TYR A 567 6.71 -23.78 -3.58
C TYR A 567 5.25 -24.14 -3.87
N ASN A 568 4.63 -24.85 -2.91
CA ASN A 568 3.21 -25.18 -2.96
C ASN A 568 2.35 -23.90 -2.89
N TYR A 569 1.09 -24.02 -3.35
CA TYR A 569 0.15 -22.90 -3.39
C TYR A 569 -0.51 -22.58 -2.05
N TYR A 570 -0.40 -23.42 -1.03
CA TYR A 570 -0.98 -23.20 0.30
C TYR A 570 -0.04 -23.62 1.44
N THR A 571 -0.31 -23.09 2.62
CA THR A 571 0.31 -23.44 3.90
C THR A 571 -0.77 -23.82 4.92
N THR A 572 -0.36 -24.44 6.03
CA THR A 572 -1.27 -24.92 7.07
C THR A 572 -0.83 -24.45 8.46
N LEU A 573 -1.69 -24.63 9.45
CA LEU A 573 -1.40 -24.34 10.85
C LEU A 573 -0.23 -25.19 11.39
N GLU A 574 0.05 -26.36 10.79
CA GLU A 574 1.23 -27.16 11.12
C GLU A 574 2.52 -26.35 10.93
N GLY A 575 2.63 -25.59 9.83
CA GLY A 575 3.79 -24.74 9.59
C GLY A 575 3.94 -23.57 10.59
N VAL A 576 2.89 -23.14 11.27
CA VAL A 576 2.98 -22.24 12.42
C VAL A 576 3.70 -22.94 13.57
N MET A 577 3.31 -24.18 13.86
CA MET A 577 3.91 -24.99 14.93
C MET A 577 5.37 -25.37 14.63
N GLU A 578 5.69 -25.68 13.36
CA GLU A 578 7.07 -25.97 12.93
C GLU A 578 8.01 -24.77 13.09
N LYS A 579 7.49 -23.54 12.96
CA LYS A 579 8.24 -22.30 13.10
C LYS A 579 8.29 -21.78 14.53
N GLU A 580 7.56 -22.39 15.49
CA GLU A 580 7.53 -21.91 16.85
C GLU A 580 8.92 -21.83 17.47
N ASP A 581 9.29 -20.67 17.99
CA ASP A 581 10.46 -20.44 18.82
C ASP A 581 10.09 -19.50 19.97
N PRO A 582 9.92 -20.04 21.20
CA PRO A 582 9.53 -19.24 22.36
C PRO A 582 10.60 -18.22 22.82
N ASN A 583 11.83 -18.32 22.28
CA ASN A 583 12.91 -17.37 22.56
C ASN A 583 12.99 -16.26 21.49
N ASN A 584 12.24 -16.37 20.40
CA ASN A 584 12.17 -15.38 19.34
C ASN A 584 10.77 -14.76 19.28
N TRP A 585 10.65 -13.51 19.64
CA TRP A 585 9.37 -12.79 19.71
C TRP A 585 8.57 -12.80 18.38
N GLU A 586 9.24 -13.00 17.26
CA GLU A 586 8.60 -13.09 15.94
C GLU A 586 7.83 -14.41 15.74
N PHE A 587 8.24 -15.47 16.44
CA PHE A 587 7.73 -16.83 16.26
C PHE A 587 7.08 -17.44 17.51
N VAL A 588 6.66 -16.59 18.45
CA VAL A 588 5.89 -17.05 19.63
C VAL A 588 4.49 -17.47 19.18
N VAL A 589 4.06 -18.66 19.60
CA VAL A 589 2.70 -19.18 19.37
C VAL A 589 1.93 -19.15 20.68
N PRO A 590 0.73 -18.52 20.74
CA PRO A 590 -0.10 -18.52 21.94
C PRO A 590 -0.51 -19.93 22.37
N GLU A 591 -0.51 -20.20 23.68
CA GLU A 591 -0.82 -21.53 24.23
C GLU A 591 -2.19 -22.05 23.77
N LYS A 592 -3.23 -21.20 23.80
CA LYS A 592 -4.56 -21.56 23.30
C LYS A 592 -4.56 -22.02 21.84
N LEU A 593 -3.71 -21.45 20.99
CA LEU A 593 -3.61 -21.88 19.59
C LEU A 593 -2.94 -23.27 19.49
N LYS A 594 -1.95 -23.55 20.34
CA LYS A 594 -1.32 -24.87 20.45
C LYS A 594 -2.28 -25.94 20.94
N GLU A 595 -3.13 -25.61 21.95
CA GLU A 595 -4.18 -26.51 22.45
C GLU A 595 -5.18 -26.85 21.34
N LEU A 596 -5.71 -25.84 20.62
CA LEU A 596 -6.63 -26.03 19.49
C LEU A 596 -6.00 -26.88 18.36
N TYR A 597 -4.69 -26.70 18.11
CA TYR A 597 -3.95 -27.52 17.15
C TYR A 597 -3.81 -28.97 17.61
N ALA A 598 -3.41 -29.20 18.86
CA ALA A 598 -3.21 -30.55 19.43
C ALA A 598 -4.52 -31.35 19.48
N GLU A 599 -5.63 -30.69 19.81
CA GLU A 599 -6.97 -31.28 19.86
C GLU A 599 -7.60 -31.44 18.46
N LYS A 600 -7.04 -30.78 17.43
CA LYS A 600 -7.62 -30.65 16.08
C LYS A 600 -9.04 -30.08 16.11
N ASP A 601 -9.32 -29.17 17.06
CA ASP A 601 -10.63 -28.52 17.15
C ASP A 601 -10.79 -27.43 16.10
N TYR A 602 -10.75 -27.82 14.85
CA TYR A 602 -10.86 -26.92 13.68
C TYR A 602 -12.31 -26.71 13.24
N GLY A 603 -13.26 -27.52 13.71
CA GLY A 603 -14.66 -27.43 13.38
C GLY A 603 -14.91 -27.46 11.86
N GLN A 604 -15.71 -26.49 11.38
CA GLN A 604 -16.07 -26.36 9.96
C GLN A 604 -14.98 -25.75 9.07
N TYR A 605 -13.85 -25.35 9.65
CA TYR A 605 -12.78 -24.61 8.94
C TYR A 605 -11.71 -25.54 8.38
N ALA A 606 -11.68 -26.81 8.81
CA ALA A 606 -10.74 -27.81 8.31
C ALA A 606 -10.90 -28.07 6.80
N MET A 607 -9.78 -28.38 6.16
CA MET A 607 -9.77 -28.92 4.81
C MET A 607 -10.31 -30.37 4.80
N PRO A 608 -10.72 -30.91 3.64
CA PRO A 608 -11.20 -32.30 3.56
C PRO A 608 -10.21 -33.35 4.04
N ASN A 609 -8.91 -33.06 3.99
CA ASN A 609 -7.84 -33.92 4.50
C ASN A 609 -7.62 -33.81 6.02
N GLY A 610 -8.38 -32.93 6.70
CA GLY A 610 -8.29 -32.70 8.14
C GLY A 610 -7.23 -31.69 8.58
N GLU A 611 -6.51 -31.05 7.66
CA GLU A 611 -5.57 -29.98 7.94
C GLU A 611 -6.30 -28.65 8.13
N MET A 612 -5.70 -27.73 8.87
CA MET A 612 -6.17 -26.35 9.01
C MET A 612 -5.38 -25.46 8.05
N PRO A 613 -5.99 -24.88 7.01
CA PRO A 613 -5.30 -23.99 6.08
C PRO A 613 -4.87 -22.70 6.78
N ALA A 614 -3.74 -22.11 6.34
CA ALA A 614 -3.29 -20.81 6.83
C ALA A 614 -3.29 -19.75 5.72
N CYS A 615 -2.45 -19.90 4.72
CA CYS A 615 -2.34 -18.96 3.60
C CYS A 615 -2.35 -19.68 2.27
N PHE A 616 -2.65 -18.95 1.19
CA PHE A 616 -2.52 -19.44 -0.18
C PHE A 616 -2.00 -18.33 -1.11
N ILE A 617 -1.48 -18.71 -2.27
CA ILE A 617 -0.92 -17.78 -3.24
C ILE A 617 -1.66 -17.80 -4.58
N THR A 618 -1.74 -16.63 -5.19
CA THR A 618 -2.31 -16.42 -6.53
C THR A 618 -1.35 -15.60 -7.39
N ASN A 619 -1.49 -15.69 -8.71
CA ASN A 619 -0.69 -14.88 -9.63
C ASN A 619 -1.35 -13.54 -10.00
N GLY A 620 -2.26 -13.03 -9.17
CA GLY A 620 -2.85 -11.69 -9.32
C GLY A 620 -1.82 -10.58 -9.16
N ASP A 621 -1.91 -9.57 -9.99
CA ASP A 621 -1.03 -8.39 -9.97
C ASP A 621 -1.48 -7.40 -8.91
N ILE A 622 -0.69 -7.22 -7.84
CA ILE A 622 -0.99 -6.32 -6.72
C ILE A 622 0.15 -5.37 -6.40
N THR A 623 -0.15 -4.31 -5.69
CA THR A 623 0.84 -3.43 -5.05
C THR A 623 0.35 -2.94 -3.69
N GLY A 624 1.19 -2.19 -2.96
CA GLY A 624 0.80 -1.54 -1.71
C GLY A 624 -0.51 -0.77 -1.85
N GLY A 625 -1.42 -0.92 -0.87
CA GLY A 625 -2.80 -0.45 -0.94
C GLY A 625 -3.82 -1.56 -1.23
N ASN A 626 -3.41 -2.65 -1.89
CA ASN A 626 -4.23 -3.88 -1.97
C ASN A 626 -4.28 -4.68 -0.66
N SER A 627 -3.47 -4.33 0.32
CA SER A 627 -3.56 -4.91 1.67
C SER A 627 -4.99 -4.84 2.20
N GLY A 628 -5.56 -5.99 2.61
CA GLY A 628 -6.94 -6.15 3.05
C GLY A 628 -7.96 -6.23 1.91
N SER A 629 -7.54 -6.31 0.64
CA SER A 629 -8.47 -6.52 -0.47
C SER A 629 -9.08 -7.92 -0.43
N PRO A 630 -10.40 -8.03 -0.71
CA PRO A 630 -11.05 -9.33 -0.85
C PRO A 630 -10.46 -10.12 -2.01
N VAL A 631 -10.10 -11.37 -1.75
CA VAL A 631 -9.83 -12.37 -2.78
C VAL A 631 -11.12 -13.13 -3.02
N LEU A 632 -11.64 -13.05 -4.23
CA LEU A 632 -12.94 -13.58 -4.61
C LEU A 632 -12.78 -14.74 -5.58
N ASN A 633 -13.65 -15.75 -5.45
CA ASN A 633 -13.70 -16.89 -6.36
C ASN A 633 -14.48 -16.58 -7.65
N ASP A 634 -14.71 -17.61 -8.46
CA ASP A 634 -15.44 -17.55 -9.74
C ASP A 634 -16.87 -17.01 -9.64
N LYS A 635 -17.46 -17.00 -8.43
CA LYS A 635 -18.83 -16.52 -8.14
C LYS A 635 -18.85 -15.17 -7.41
N GLY A 636 -17.70 -14.60 -7.11
CA GLY A 636 -17.58 -13.39 -6.30
C GLY A 636 -17.76 -13.62 -4.79
N GLU A 637 -17.55 -14.85 -4.32
CA GLU A 637 -17.56 -15.20 -2.90
C GLU A 637 -16.16 -14.97 -2.30
N LEU A 638 -16.10 -14.46 -1.07
CA LEU A 638 -14.86 -14.17 -0.34
C LEU A 638 -14.19 -15.48 0.09
N ILE A 639 -12.95 -15.70 -0.33
CA ILE A 639 -12.13 -16.89 -0.02
C ILE A 639 -10.85 -16.55 0.75
N GLY A 640 -10.47 -15.29 0.83
CA GLY A 640 -9.29 -14.83 1.54
C GLY A 640 -9.09 -13.33 1.47
N LEU A 641 -8.06 -12.84 2.17
CA LEU A 641 -7.65 -11.43 2.16
C LEU A 641 -6.24 -11.34 1.59
N ALA A 642 -6.04 -10.52 0.58
CA ALA A 642 -4.71 -10.20 0.09
C ALA A 642 -3.96 -9.37 1.15
N PHE A 643 -2.71 -9.75 1.46
CA PHE A 643 -1.96 -8.99 2.47
C PHE A 643 -0.51 -8.72 2.11
N ASP A 644 0.10 -9.51 1.21
CA ASP A 644 1.51 -9.35 0.87
C ASP A 644 1.80 -9.86 -0.56
N GLY A 645 2.98 -9.54 -1.08
CA GLY A 645 3.59 -10.19 -2.23
C GLY A 645 4.72 -11.12 -1.79
N ASN A 646 5.13 -12.07 -2.64
CA ASN A 646 6.34 -12.81 -2.40
C ASN A 646 7.59 -11.95 -2.72
N TRP A 647 8.79 -12.43 -2.37
CA TRP A 647 10.04 -11.70 -2.58
C TRP A 647 10.24 -11.30 -4.05
N GLU A 648 9.90 -12.18 -4.96
CA GLU A 648 9.98 -11.97 -6.40
C GLU A 648 8.96 -10.95 -6.95
N ALA A 649 7.95 -10.58 -6.16
CA ALA A 649 6.97 -9.56 -6.53
C ALA A 649 7.41 -8.12 -6.23
N MET A 650 8.56 -7.92 -5.58
CA MET A 650 8.98 -6.59 -5.14
C MET A 650 9.27 -5.60 -6.27
N SER A 651 9.61 -6.08 -7.46
CA SER A 651 9.71 -5.26 -8.68
C SER A 651 8.35 -4.92 -9.30
N GLY A 652 7.27 -5.48 -8.80
CA GLY A 652 5.93 -5.41 -9.38
C GLY A 652 5.38 -4.01 -9.61
N ASP A 653 5.86 -3.00 -8.90
CA ASP A 653 5.47 -1.61 -9.17
C ASP A 653 5.99 -1.10 -10.52
N ILE A 654 7.03 -1.71 -11.06
CA ILE A 654 7.73 -1.26 -12.27
C ILE A 654 7.66 -2.31 -13.37
N ILE A 655 7.85 -3.59 -13.03
CA ILE A 655 7.75 -4.69 -13.98
C ILE A 655 7.08 -5.90 -13.33
N PHE A 656 6.09 -6.48 -14.02
CA PHE A 656 5.42 -7.69 -13.60
C PHE A 656 6.02 -8.92 -14.30
N GLU A 657 6.37 -9.94 -13.51
CA GLU A 657 6.90 -11.21 -14.00
C GLU A 657 5.97 -12.35 -13.57
N PRO A 658 5.01 -12.77 -14.41
CA PRO A 658 3.93 -13.69 -14.03
C PRO A 658 4.41 -15.09 -13.63
N SER A 659 5.61 -15.50 -14.06
CA SER A 659 6.19 -16.79 -13.70
C SER A 659 6.66 -16.86 -12.24
N LEU A 660 6.99 -15.70 -11.64
CA LEU A 660 7.61 -15.60 -10.33
C LEU A 660 6.74 -14.89 -9.28
N GLN A 661 6.01 -13.85 -9.70
CA GLN A 661 5.29 -12.98 -8.76
C GLN A 661 4.00 -13.63 -8.28
N ARG A 662 3.79 -13.58 -6.96
CA ARG A 662 2.59 -14.12 -6.31
C ARG A 662 2.06 -13.12 -5.29
N CYS A 663 0.73 -13.00 -5.26
CA CYS A 663 0.00 -12.41 -4.16
C CYS A 663 -0.17 -13.44 -3.05
N ILE A 664 0.16 -13.08 -1.83
CA ILE A 664 -0.01 -13.91 -0.63
C ILE A 664 -1.32 -13.50 0.05
N ASN A 665 -2.17 -14.50 0.31
CA ASN A 665 -3.51 -14.30 0.85
C ASN A 665 -3.69 -15.14 2.11
N VAL A 666 -4.27 -14.56 3.17
CA VAL A 666 -4.74 -15.36 4.31
C VAL A 666 -6.04 -16.07 3.92
N ASP A 667 -6.14 -17.36 4.21
CA ASP A 667 -7.35 -18.15 3.95
C ASP A 667 -8.48 -17.67 4.88
N ILE A 668 -9.66 -17.42 4.33
CA ILE A 668 -10.80 -16.93 5.10
C ILE A 668 -11.22 -17.92 6.20
N ARG A 669 -10.96 -19.21 6.01
CA ARG A 669 -11.22 -20.24 7.01
C ARG A 669 -10.32 -20.05 8.25
N TYR A 670 -9.06 -19.64 8.04
CA TYR A 670 -8.14 -19.32 9.14
C TYR A 670 -8.61 -18.07 9.89
N VAL A 671 -9.04 -17.04 9.18
CA VAL A 671 -9.62 -15.84 9.78
C VAL A 671 -10.80 -16.20 10.68
N LEU A 672 -11.79 -16.94 10.16
CA LEU A 672 -13.00 -17.29 10.91
C LEU A 672 -12.73 -18.30 12.05
N PHE A 673 -11.76 -19.21 11.87
CA PHE A 673 -11.29 -20.09 12.93
C PHE A 673 -10.72 -19.29 14.12
N ILE A 674 -9.90 -18.29 13.84
CA ILE A 674 -9.35 -17.42 14.87
C ILE A 674 -10.45 -16.58 15.55
N VAL A 675 -11.43 -16.06 14.83
CA VAL A 675 -12.57 -15.32 15.38
C VAL A 675 -13.38 -16.22 16.31
N ASP A 676 -13.77 -17.40 15.84
CA ASP A 676 -14.70 -18.31 16.51
C ASP A 676 -14.00 -19.06 17.66
N LYS A 677 -12.99 -19.85 17.34
CA LYS A 677 -12.36 -20.79 18.29
C LYS A 677 -11.33 -20.12 19.21
N PHE A 678 -10.46 -19.32 18.64
CA PHE A 678 -9.43 -18.63 19.40
C PHE A 678 -9.99 -17.40 20.14
N GLY A 679 -10.69 -16.52 19.45
CA GLY A 679 -11.25 -15.28 20.00
C GLY A 679 -12.50 -15.50 20.87
N GLY A 680 -13.24 -16.60 20.65
CA GLY A 680 -14.54 -16.82 21.29
C GLY A 680 -15.64 -15.85 20.85
N ALA A 681 -15.39 -15.15 19.74
CA ALA A 681 -16.30 -14.15 19.16
C ALA A 681 -17.18 -14.72 18.02
N GLY A 682 -17.53 -16.02 18.14
CA GLY A 682 -18.33 -16.73 17.12
C GLY A 682 -19.69 -16.09 16.82
N TYR A 683 -20.23 -15.29 17.73
CA TYR A 683 -21.48 -14.52 17.51
C TYR A 683 -21.38 -13.56 16.32
N LEU A 684 -20.18 -13.10 15.96
CA LEU A 684 -19.95 -12.26 14.76
C LEU A 684 -20.30 -12.99 13.46
N LEU A 685 -20.17 -14.33 13.45
CA LEU A 685 -20.51 -15.14 12.29
C LEU A 685 -22.02 -15.18 12.03
N ASP A 686 -22.86 -14.96 13.05
CA ASP A 686 -24.32 -14.99 12.93
C ASP A 686 -24.85 -13.87 12.03
N GLU A 687 -24.11 -12.77 11.87
CA GLU A 687 -24.45 -11.68 10.97
C GLU A 687 -23.84 -11.82 9.57
N MET A 688 -23.01 -12.83 9.30
CA MET A 688 -22.36 -13.07 8.02
C MET A 688 -23.16 -14.03 7.14
N THR A 689 -23.02 -13.90 5.82
CA THR A 689 -23.55 -14.89 4.88
C THR A 689 -22.44 -15.86 4.52
N ILE A 690 -22.52 -17.10 5.02
CA ILE A 690 -21.49 -18.13 4.85
C ILE A 690 -22.05 -19.30 4.02
N VAL A 691 -21.31 -19.71 2.97
CA VAL A 691 -21.59 -20.89 2.15
C VAL A 691 -20.51 -21.95 2.35
N ARG A 692 -20.92 -23.22 2.28
CA ARG A 692 -20.07 -24.41 2.51
C ARG A 692 -19.93 -25.24 1.26
#